data_489d2335ae3bb450b427210a17b00724
#
_entry.id   489d2335ae3bb450b427210a17b00724
#
_cell.length_a   1.000
_cell.length_b   1.000
_cell.length_c   1.000
_cell.angle_alpha   90.00
_cell.angle_beta   90.00
_cell.angle_gamma   90.00
#
_symmetry.space_group_name_H-M   'P 1'
#
loop_
_entity.id
_entity.type
_entity.pdbx_description
1 polymer ?
#
loop_
_entity_poly.entity_id
_entity_poly.type
_entity_poly.pdbx_seq_one_letter_code
_entity_poly.pdbx_strand_id
1 'polypeptide(L)'
;MKLKSAVTLLFSAIATQLSAAPIDPANIQFIGPIGQNIQTKPHHTGHQSAIVGNLVDKLSTDAKSLDVFGQRINWQPLNDVNALTMGGLQALKLNFSTARFVQGTLKLTGIEKGHVFLNGQLIDGNSEYKLSAVTGDHQLLIIAEQVSDWKKVTVEFDGTEAHDILVFSKKETKALSAKQLFDAPTISAISVSPDANYYVATQQHYQDNQGNKALRDTTIHNEDGDVIYRLSGVNAGAVSWRADSKELVFVQNKQLKALNIKSLKETVIAEGLAGASGFKYFNDDSLIFTWTKRAPEGDKIVKHLKGLEDRWSYARNKSQVYLIDISTGLVQAITEHELSHSLEDFDSKSGRILTTRHPQNYRAPHHGVTELVEFDIKNNSHKVIGQYGTFGDARYGNDGIYISAGAGFNNGAGSVVAKDVLVNNYDTQLYWMNDDGAAVKPLSKKFDPSIDSFSVLNNGDLILKVTDEDRKKLYFYDESKSKFKSLNTKLDVVDKFSVADKRSPVVLATGTTASTPQKLIQLSVKNNRANTLWDSQPIAYQNAEIAKLEEFNFTNSVGTEIKGRVYIPHGLDKSKQHPALIYYYGGTSPVSRGFTGRYPFNFWATNGYVVYVLQPSGATGFGQEFSAKHVNDWGNRAADDIIEGTKAFLDSYQFVDKNRLGNLGASYGGFMTMTLATKTDMFSASISHAGISNLTSYWGHGWWGYLYSSEASKNSYPWNNMKLYSEQSPVFNADKVKTPLLLIHGDADTNVPVGESHIMYTALKLLNQDVEMIEYKGADHQIFARDRRFQWWNTMLAYFDKHLKEEPQWWQHMYGK
;
A
#
# COMPACT_ATOMS: atom_id res chain seq x y z
N MET A 1 -70.39 7.65 22.62
CA MET A 1 -70.50 8.14 21.25
C MET A 1 -69.33 8.99 20.93
N LYS A 2 -68.32 8.44 20.30
CA LYS A 2 -67.15 9.18 19.78
C LYS A 2 -66.83 8.61 18.38
N LEU A 3 -67.06 9.37 17.39
CA LEU A 3 -66.65 9.10 16.03
C LEU A 3 -65.13 9.17 15.92
N LYS A 4 -64.54 8.15 15.41
CA LYS A 4 -63.17 8.18 14.89
C LYS A 4 -63.24 8.32 13.35
N SER A 5 -62.83 9.48 12.84
CA SER A 5 -62.63 9.68 11.42
C SER A 5 -61.28 9.06 11.03
N ALA A 6 -61.30 7.99 10.24
CA ALA A 6 -60.15 7.45 9.59
C ALA A 6 -59.94 8.17 8.26
N VAL A 7 -58.85 8.91 8.12
CA VAL A 7 -58.41 9.45 6.84
C VAL A 7 -57.54 8.39 6.20
N THR A 8 -58.07 7.69 5.21
CA THR A 8 -57.31 6.79 4.35
C THR A 8 -56.67 7.61 3.26
N LEU A 9 -55.37 7.84 3.36
CA LEU A 9 -54.56 8.34 2.24
C LEU A 9 -54.36 7.20 1.24
N LEU A 10 -55.09 7.25 0.14
CA LEU A 10 -54.78 6.49 -1.06
C LEU A 10 -53.53 7.09 -1.68
N PHE A 11 -52.37 6.44 -1.50
CA PHE A 11 -51.29 6.59 -2.41
C PHE A 11 -51.59 5.80 -3.68
N SER A 12 -52.04 6.45 -4.73
CA SER A 12 -52.00 5.87 -6.07
C SER A 12 -50.54 5.78 -6.49
N ALA A 13 -49.95 4.61 -6.37
CA ALA A 13 -48.71 4.26 -7.03
C ALA A 13 -48.97 4.28 -8.55
N ILE A 14 -48.63 5.36 -9.20
CA ILE A 14 -48.43 5.38 -10.65
C ILE A 14 -47.15 4.62 -10.86
N ALA A 15 -47.25 3.32 -11.10
CA ALA A 15 -46.18 2.53 -11.68
C ALA A 15 -45.99 3.05 -13.12
N THR A 16 -45.13 4.06 -13.28
CA THR A 16 -44.54 4.33 -14.59
C THR A 16 -43.71 3.13 -14.93
N GLN A 17 -44.20 2.29 -15.86
CA GLN A 17 -43.36 1.29 -16.50
C GLN A 17 -42.18 2.06 -17.13
N LEU A 18 -41.02 1.96 -16.51
CA LEU A 18 -39.75 2.40 -17.11
C LEU A 18 -39.56 1.50 -18.33
N SER A 19 -39.77 2.00 -19.52
CA SER A 19 -39.41 1.32 -20.74
C SER A 19 -37.93 1.52 -20.98
N ALA A 20 -37.20 0.46 -21.36
CA ALA A 20 -35.83 0.53 -21.80
C ALA A 20 -35.65 1.66 -22.82
N ALA A 21 -34.73 2.57 -22.58
CA ALA A 21 -34.42 3.67 -23.47
C ALA A 21 -33.25 3.32 -24.37
N PRO A 22 -33.36 3.47 -25.72
CA PRO A 22 -32.25 3.27 -26.61
C PRO A 22 -31.16 4.32 -26.37
N ILE A 23 -29.93 3.85 -26.40
CA ILE A 23 -28.75 4.71 -26.26
C ILE A 23 -28.48 5.39 -27.59
N ASP A 24 -28.31 6.71 -27.59
CA ASP A 24 -28.02 7.49 -28.80
C ASP A 24 -26.75 6.92 -29.50
N PRO A 25 -26.85 6.51 -30.76
CA PRO A 25 -25.74 6.02 -31.54
C PRO A 25 -24.52 6.96 -31.60
N ALA A 26 -24.71 8.26 -31.46
CA ALA A 26 -23.66 9.25 -31.40
C ALA A 26 -22.73 9.08 -30.16
N ASN A 27 -23.19 8.40 -29.12
CA ASN A 27 -22.42 8.07 -27.92
C ASN A 27 -21.70 6.71 -28.03
N ILE A 28 -21.92 5.96 -29.10
CA ILE A 28 -21.32 4.67 -29.35
C ILE A 28 -20.16 4.83 -30.30
N GLN A 29 -18.98 4.40 -29.91
CA GLN A 29 -17.83 4.27 -30.79
C GLN A 29 -17.76 2.85 -31.34
N PHE A 30 -17.34 2.72 -32.57
CA PHE A 30 -17.26 1.47 -33.30
C PHE A 30 -15.83 1.28 -33.85
N ILE A 31 -15.35 0.04 -33.84
CA ILE A 31 -14.11 -0.38 -34.53
C ILE A 31 -14.33 -1.73 -35.21
N GLY A 32 -13.88 -1.86 -36.46
CA GLY A 32 -13.95 -3.12 -37.19
C GLY A 32 -14.18 -2.94 -38.71
N PRO A 33 -14.20 -4.03 -39.48
CA PRO A 33 -13.98 -5.42 -39.03
C PRO A 33 -12.52 -5.68 -38.65
N ILE A 34 -12.33 -6.43 -37.57
CA ILE A 34 -11.02 -6.85 -37.07
C ILE A 34 -10.71 -8.21 -37.70
N GLY A 35 -9.71 -8.28 -38.59
CA GLY A 35 -9.32 -9.53 -39.20
C GLY A 35 -10.29 -10.05 -40.28
N GLN A 36 -10.71 -9.21 -41.19
CA GLN A 36 -11.74 -9.49 -42.22
C GLN A 36 -11.47 -10.73 -43.08
N ASN A 37 -10.25 -11.19 -43.25
CA ASN A 37 -9.85 -12.35 -44.01
C ASN A 37 -9.43 -13.56 -43.21
N ILE A 38 -9.55 -13.50 -41.88
CA ILE A 38 -9.22 -14.60 -40.97
C ILE A 38 -10.51 -15.40 -40.77
N GLN A 39 -10.54 -16.66 -41.18
CA GLN A 39 -11.59 -17.58 -40.80
C GLN A 39 -11.52 -17.79 -39.28
N THR A 40 -12.25 -16.99 -38.56
CA THR A 40 -12.34 -17.04 -37.07
C THR A 40 -13.34 -18.12 -36.61
N LYS A 41 -13.64 -19.13 -37.41
CA LYS A 41 -14.41 -20.31 -36.95
C LYS A 41 -13.46 -21.22 -36.15
N PRO A 42 -13.38 -21.08 -34.81
CA PRO A 42 -12.58 -21.97 -34.01
C PRO A 42 -13.22 -23.33 -34.00
N HIS A 43 -12.45 -24.38 -34.35
CA HIS A 43 -12.90 -25.75 -34.24
C HIS A 43 -13.11 -26.18 -32.75
N HIS A 44 -12.71 -25.35 -31.79
CA HIS A 44 -12.86 -25.60 -30.36
C HIS A 44 -13.25 -24.31 -29.58
N THR A 45 -14.23 -24.42 -28.70
CA THR A 45 -14.77 -23.33 -27.88
C THR A 45 -13.72 -22.61 -27.02
N GLY A 46 -12.65 -23.31 -26.58
CA GLY A 46 -11.56 -22.71 -25.81
C GLY A 46 -10.70 -21.70 -26.57
N HIS A 47 -10.53 -21.86 -27.88
CA HIS A 47 -9.74 -20.94 -28.70
C HIS A 47 -10.45 -19.59 -28.88
N GLN A 48 -11.76 -19.58 -28.97
CA GLN A 48 -12.56 -18.38 -29.17
C GLN A 48 -12.50 -17.47 -27.95
N SER A 49 -12.61 -18.03 -26.74
CA SER A 49 -12.48 -17.26 -25.49
C SER A 49 -11.10 -16.62 -25.36
N ALA A 50 -10.02 -17.32 -25.76
CA ALA A 50 -8.68 -16.77 -25.73
C ALA A 50 -8.49 -15.60 -26.72
N ILE A 51 -9.05 -15.69 -27.92
CA ILE A 51 -8.97 -14.63 -28.94
C ILE A 51 -9.70 -13.38 -28.44
N VAL A 52 -10.92 -13.54 -27.93
CA VAL A 52 -11.70 -12.43 -27.37
C VAL A 52 -10.99 -11.81 -26.16
N GLY A 53 -10.49 -12.63 -25.25
CA GLY A 53 -9.74 -12.13 -24.07
C GLY A 53 -8.50 -11.32 -24.43
N ASN A 54 -7.75 -11.72 -25.46
CA ASN A 54 -6.59 -10.97 -25.95
C ASN A 54 -6.96 -9.62 -26.57
N LEU A 55 -8.18 -9.48 -27.12
CA LEU A 55 -8.65 -8.22 -27.69
C LEU A 55 -9.14 -7.23 -26.63
N VAL A 56 -9.73 -7.71 -25.53
CA VAL A 56 -10.35 -6.85 -24.49
C VAL A 56 -9.37 -5.81 -23.98
N ASP A 57 -8.17 -6.23 -23.57
CA ASP A 57 -7.17 -5.30 -23.03
C ASP A 57 -6.75 -4.24 -24.07
N LYS A 58 -6.67 -4.62 -25.34
CA LYS A 58 -6.31 -3.70 -26.43
C LYS A 58 -7.42 -2.74 -26.81
N LEU A 59 -8.65 -3.23 -26.82
CA LEU A 59 -9.83 -2.45 -27.16
C LEU A 59 -10.29 -1.55 -26.01
N SER A 60 -9.99 -1.91 -24.77
CA SER A 60 -10.31 -1.11 -23.57
C SER A 60 -9.39 0.08 -23.37
N THR A 61 -8.31 0.21 -24.14
CA THR A 61 -7.42 1.38 -24.08
C THR A 61 -8.10 2.61 -24.70
N ASP A 62 -7.60 3.80 -24.32
CA ASP A 62 -8.02 5.08 -24.94
C ASP A 62 -7.36 5.30 -26.31
N ALA A 63 -6.67 4.31 -26.85
CA ALA A 63 -6.07 4.39 -28.18
C ALA A 63 -7.13 4.68 -29.24
N LYS A 64 -6.82 5.63 -30.12
CA LYS A 64 -7.72 6.03 -31.23
C LYS A 64 -7.78 4.97 -32.35
N SER A 65 -6.85 4.04 -32.35
CA SER A 65 -6.69 3.02 -33.39
C SER A 65 -6.14 1.72 -32.82
N LEU A 66 -6.36 0.64 -33.57
CA LEU A 66 -5.77 -0.67 -33.34
C LEU A 66 -4.97 -1.08 -34.58
N ASP A 67 -3.71 -1.49 -34.39
CA ASP A 67 -2.90 -2.06 -35.46
C ASP A 67 -3.06 -3.60 -35.47
N VAL A 68 -3.63 -4.13 -36.55
CA VAL A 68 -3.91 -5.56 -36.71
C VAL A 68 -3.27 -6.04 -38.02
N PHE A 69 -2.32 -6.99 -37.95
CA PHE A 69 -1.60 -7.52 -39.12
C PHE A 69 -1.07 -6.43 -40.05
N GLY A 70 -0.53 -5.32 -39.48
CA GLY A 70 0.00 -4.20 -40.23
C GLY A 70 -1.05 -3.22 -40.79
N GLN A 71 -2.32 -3.44 -40.52
CA GLN A 71 -3.40 -2.53 -40.90
C GLN A 71 -3.85 -1.73 -39.69
N ARG A 72 -3.94 -0.41 -39.84
CA ARG A 72 -4.46 0.49 -38.81
C ARG A 72 -5.96 0.66 -38.98
N ILE A 73 -6.71 0.25 -37.94
CA ILE A 73 -8.16 0.40 -37.84
C ILE A 73 -8.46 1.46 -36.79
N ASN A 74 -9.31 2.44 -37.11
CA ASN A 74 -9.63 3.56 -36.22
C ASN A 74 -11.01 3.37 -35.59
N TRP A 75 -11.17 3.85 -34.33
CA TRP A 75 -12.46 4.02 -33.72
C TRP A 75 -13.27 5.11 -34.44
N GLN A 76 -14.53 4.84 -34.73
CA GLN A 76 -15.46 5.74 -35.43
C GLN A 76 -16.78 5.84 -34.65
N PRO A 77 -17.51 6.97 -34.72
CA PRO A 77 -18.88 7.04 -34.19
C PRO A 77 -19.82 6.10 -34.94
N LEU A 78 -20.73 5.44 -34.25
CA LEU A 78 -21.70 4.48 -34.82
C LEU A 78 -22.77 5.15 -35.69
N ASN A 79 -22.92 6.47 -35.68
CA ASN A 79 -23.93 7.21 -36.47
C ASN A 79 -23.73 7.10 -37.99
N ASP A 80 -22.59 6.61 -38.49
CA ASP A 80 -22.42 6.26 -39.92
C ASP A 80 -22.51 4.74 -40.14
N VAL A 81 -23.71 4.22 -40.03
CA VAL A 81 -23.99 2.78 -40.14
C VAL A 81 -23.65 2.23 -41.54
N ASN A 82 -23.49 3.06 -42.57
CA ASN A 82 -23.15 2.64 -43.90
C ASN A 82 -21.67 2.25 -44.08
N ALA A 83 -20.83 2.63 -43.14
CA ALA A 83 -19.40 2.22 -43.05
C ALA A 83 -19.20 0.81 -42.47
N LEU A 84 -20.23 0.15 -41.99
CA LEU A 84 -20.17 -1.15 -41.32
C LEU A 84 -20.26 -2.27 -42.32
N THR A 85 -19.16 -2.97 -42.59
CA THR A 85 -19.13 -4.14 -43.46
C THR A 85 -19.53 -5.41 -42.70
N MET A 86 -20.22 -6.33 -43.38
CA MET A 86 -20.57 -7.63 -42.79
C MET A 86 -19.32 -8.53 -42.72
N GLY A 87 -19.11 -9.19 -41.57
CA GLY A 87 -18.04 -10.19 -41.36
C GLY A 87 -16.88 -9.72 -40.50
N GLY A 88 -16.18 -10.67 -39.87
CA GLY A 88 -15.09 -10.42 -38.87
C GLY A 88 -15.58 -10.02 -37.50
N LEU A 89 -14.64 -9.94 -36.55
CA LEU A 89 -14.92 -9.41 -35.23
C LEU A 89 -15.10 -7.90 -35.30
N GLN A 90 -16.03 -7.36 -34.52
CA GLN A 90 -16.27 -5.93 -34.41
C GLN A 90 -16.49 -5.57 -32.96
N ALA A 91 -16.20 -4.33 -32.57
CA ALA A 91 -16.41 -3.91 -31.20
C ALA A 91 -17.12 -2.56 -31.14
N LEU A 92 -18.04 -2.46 -30.16
CA LEU A 92 -18.65 -1.22 -29.75
C LEU A 92 -18.11 -0.80 -28.40
N LYS A 93 -17.82 0.49 -28.24
CA LYS A 93 -17.36 1.08 -26.99
C LYS A 93 -18.27 2.23 -26.60
N LEU A 94 -18.72 2.18 -25.35
CA LEU A 94 -19.54 3.22 -24.73
C LEU A 94 -18.85 3.65 -23.45
N ASN A 95 -18.68 4.97 -23.29
CA ASN A 95 -18.23 5.55 -22.03
C ASN A 95 -19.42 6.24 -21.38
N PHE A 96 -19.65 5.95 -20.11
CA PHE A 96 -20.70 6.57 -19.32
C PHE A 96 -20.23 6.85 -17.91
N SER A 97 -20.91 7.77 -17.23
CA SER A 97 -20.71 8.05 -15.81
C SER A 97 -21.99 7.78 -15.02
N THR A 98 -21.81 7.46 -13.76
CA THR A 98 -22.89 7.30 -12.78
C THR A 98 -22.63 8.18 -11.58
N ALA A 99 -23.65 8.93 -11.14
CA ALA A 99 -23.58 9.79 -9.96
C ALA A 99 -23.70 9.00 -8.65
N ARG A 100 -24.19 7.76 -8.73
CA ARG A 100 -24.44 6.83 -7.63
C ARG A 100 -24.26 5.39 -8.14
N PHE A 101 -24.38 4.42 -7.25
CA PHE A 101 -24.52 3.02 -7.64
C PHE A 101 -25.80 2.84 -8.49
N VAL A 102 -25.67 2.17 -9.63
CA VAL A 102 -26.73 1.95 -10.62
C VAL A 102 -26.89 0.47 -10.91
N GLN A 103 -28.10 0.00 -11.01
CA GLN A 103 -28.42 -1.35 -11.44
C GLN A 103 -29.43 -1.36 -12.60
N GLY A 104 -29.34 -2.35 -13.47
CA GLY A 104 -30.30 -2.49 -14.56
C GLY A 104 -29.98 -3.66 -15.48
N THR A 105 -30.70 -3.71 -16.56
CA THR A 105 -30.51 -4.69 -17.63
C THR A 105 -30.11 -3.98 -18.92
N LEU A 106 -28.94 -4.33 -19.43
CA LEU A 106 -28.51 -3.92 -20.75
C LEU A 106 -29.10 -4.89 -21.77
N LYS A 107 -29.84 -4.39 -22.76
CA LYS A 107 -30.46 -5.18 -23.84
C LYS A 107 -29.74 -4.88 -25.13
N LEU A 108 -29.30 -5.94 -25.82
CA LEU A 108 -28.65 -5.86 -27.11
C LEU A 108 -29.57 -6.50 -28.15
N THR A 109 -29.95 -5.73 -29.15
CA THR A 109 -30.73 -6.24 -30.28
C THR A 109 -29.89 -6.18 -31.55
N GLY A 110 -30.05 -7.14 -32.47
CA GLY A 110 -29.35 -7.21 -33.76
C GLY A 110 -27.93 -7.79 -33.69
N ILE A 111 -27.43 -8.14 -32.51
CA ILE A 111 -26.18 -8.89 -32.31
C ILE A 111 -26.56 -10.33 -31.96
N GLU A 112 -26.29 -11.27 -32.88
CA GLU A 112 -26.63 -12.67 -32.70
C GLU A 112 -25.68 -13.41 -31.79
N LYS A 113 -24.40 -12.99 -31.78
CA LYS A 113 -23.36 -13.56 -30.95
C LYS A 113 -22.36 -12.45 -30.56
N GLY A 114 -22.17 -12.29 -29.29
CA GLY A 114 -21.25 -11.27 -28.74
C GLY A 114 -20.95 -11.45 -27.29
N HIS A 115 -19.99 -10.68 -26.81
CA HIS A 115 -19.55 -10.62 -25.41
C HIS A 115 -19.60 -9.19 -24.93
N VAL A 116 -20.08 -9.00 -23.69
CA VAL A 116 -20.18 -7.68 -23.06
C VAL A 116 -19.21 -7.61 -21.90
N PHE A 117 -18.42 -6.54 -21.84
CA PHE A 117 -17.45 -6.28 -20.78
C PHE A 117 -17.72 -4.91 -20.15
N LEU A 118 -17.83 -4.86 -18.83
CA LEU A 118 -17.86 -3.62 -18.07
C LEU A 118 -16.49 -3.42 -17.41
N ASN A 119 -15.81 -2.33 -17.74
CA ASN A 119 -14.46 -2.03 -17.22
C ASN A 119 -13.46 -3.18 -17.42
N GLY A 120 -13.57 -3.91 -18.53
CA GLY A 120 -12.74 -5.07 -18.86
C GLY A 120 -13.19 -6.40 -18.23
N GLN A 121 -14.24 -6.43 -17.41
CA GLN A 121 -14.79 -7.65 -16.82
C GLN A 121 -15.96 -8.16 -17.65
N LEU A 122 -15.95 -9.46 -17.99
CA LEU A 122 -17.04 -10.11 -18.70
C LEU A 122 -18.33 -10.06 -17.87
N ILE A 123 -19.42 -9.66 -18.49
CA ILE A 123 -20.78 -9.80 -17.95
C ILE A 123 -21.44 -10.98 -18.64
N ASP A 124 -21.92 -11.95 -17.88
CA ASP A 124 -22.64 -13.09 -18.40
C ASP A 124 -24.05 -12.69 -18.87
N GLY A 125 -24.46 -13.16 -20.05
CA GLY A 125 -25.76 -12.91 -20.63
C GLY A 125 -25.86 -13.41 -22.05
N ASN A 126 -27.09 -13.36 -22.57
CA ASN A 126 -27.39 -13.68 -23.98
C ASN A 126 -28.50 -12.74 -24.45
N SER A 127 -28.16 -11.64 -25.11
CA SER A 127 -29.03 -10.51 -25.48
C SER A 127 -29.49 -9.60 -24.31
N GLU A 128 -29.60 -10.09 -23.08
CA GLU A 128 -29.85 -9.33 -21.86
C GLU A 128 -28.75 -9.59 -20.86
N TYR A 129 -28.16 -8.50 -20.32
CA TYR A 129 -27.01 -8.54 -19.43
C TYR A 129 -27.30 -7.76 -18.17
N LYS A 130 -27.16 -8.38 -16.99
CA LYS A 130 -27.32 -7.68 -15.70
C LYS A 130 -26.14 -6.77 -15.49
N LEU A 131 -26.37 -5.47 -15.48
CA LEU A 131 -25.35 -4.44 -15.29
C LEU A 131 -25.48 -3.84 -13.91
N SER A 132 -24.35 -3.75 -13.20
CA SER A 132 -24.23 -3.00 -11.96
C SER A 132 -22.98 -2.12 -12.06
N ALA A 133 -23.12 -0.82 -11.81
CA ALA A 133 -22.06 0.16 -11.91
C ALA A 133 -21.99 1.00 -10.65
N VAL A 134 -20.80 1.12 -10.05
CA VAL A 134 -20.53 1.99 -8.91
C VAL A 134 -20.46 3.45 -9.33
N THR A 135 -20.42 4.40 -8.38
CA THR A 135 -20.21 5.80 -8.69
C THR A 135 -18.92 6.02 -9.49
N GLY A 136 -18.99 6.83 -10.53
CA GLY A 136 -17.83 7.20 -11.35
C GLY A 136 -17.99 6.91 -12.83
N ASP A 137 -16.85 6.91 -13.55
CA ASP A 137 -16.79 6.69 -14.99
C ASP A 137 -16.57 5.22 -15.33
N HIS A 138 -17.28 4.77 -16.34
CA HIS A 138 -17.31 3.39 -16.78
C HIS A 138 -17.14 3.27 -18.28
N GLN A 139 -16.57 2.15 -18.70
CA GLN A 139 -16.51 1.75 -20.10
C GLN A 139 -17.22 0.43 -20.30
N LEU A 140 -18.18 0.43 -21.22
CA LEU A 140 -18.81 -0.77 -21.73
C LEU A 140 -18.18 -1.11 -23.08
N LEU A 141 -17.68 -2.33 -23.22
CA LEU A 141 -17.13 -2.86 -24.46
C LEU A 141 -17.98 -4.07 -24.87
N ILE A 142 -18.51 -4.02 -26.11
CA ILE A 142 -19.29 -5.10 -26.70
C ILE A 142 -18.49 -5.64 -27.88
N ILE A 143 -18.06 -6.89 -27.83
CA ILE A 143 -17.39 -7.57 -28.93
C ILE A 143 -18.42 -8.40 -29.66
N ALA A 144 -18.77 -7.99 -30.87
CA ALA A 144 -19.73 -8.66 -31.72
C ALA A 144 -19.02 -9.64 -32.67
N GLU A 145 -19.38 -10.92 -32.60
CA GLU A 145 -18.85 -11.98 -33.48
C GLU A 145 -19.74 -12.22 -34.68
N GLN A 146 -21.07 -12.02 -34.52
CA GLN A 146 -22.04 -12.23 -35.58
C GLN A 146 -23.14 -11.16 -35.47
N VAL A 147 -23.30 -10.40 -36.54
CA VAL A 147 -24.31 -9.37 -36.69
C VAL A 147 -24.98 -9.55 -38.06
N SER A 148 -26.29 -9.66 -38.09
CA SER A 148 -27.04 -9.85 -39.35
C SER A 148 -27.28 -8.55 -40.08
N ASP A 149 -27.55 -7.48 -39.38
CA ASP A 149 -27.81 -6.15 -39.95
C ASP A 149 -27.48 -5.04 -38.91
N TRP A 150 -26.42 -4.30 -39.15
CA TRP A 150 -25.98 -3.20 -38.28
C TRP A 150 -27.04 -2.09 -38.10
N LYS A 151 -27.93 -1.91 -39.10
CA LYS A 151 -29.01 -0.92 -38.99
C LYS A 151 -30.07 -1.30 -37.94
N LYS A 152 -30.10 -2.57 -37.53
CA LYS A 152 -31.00 -3.08 -36.49
C LYS A 152 -30.33 -3.23 -35.12
N VAL A 153 -29.04 -2.91 -35.02
CA VAL A 153 -28.35 -2.97 -33.71
C VAL A 153 -28.82 -1.84 -32.82
N THR A 154 -29.41 -2.19 -31.69
CA THR A 154 -29.71 -1.25 -30.61
C THR A 154 -29.07 -1.70 -29.32
N VAL A 155 -28.67 -0.72 -28.52
CA VAL A 155 -28.19 -0.89 -27.15
C VAL A 155 -29.12 -0.09 -26.26
N GLU A 156 -29.82 -0.78 -25.37
CA GLU A 156 -30.81 -0.17 -24.48
C GLU A 156 -30.43 -0.46 -23.02
N PHE A 157 -30.69 0.48 -22.13
CA PHE A 157 -30.54 0.28 -20.72
C PHE A 157 -31.87 0.46 -20.00
N ASP A 158 -32.24 -0.56 -19.23
CA ASP A 158 -33.45 -0.60 -18.42
C ASP A 158 -33.03 -0.61 -16.95
N GLY A 159 -33.12 0.55 -16.29
CA GLY A 159 -32.76 0.71 -14.89
C GLY A 159 -33.71 -0.05 -13.97
N THR A 160 -33.23 -0.59 -12.87
CA THR A 160 -34.05 -1.26 -11.85
C THR A 160 -34.95 -0.26 -11.14
N GLU A 161 -34.48 0.96 -10.95
CA GLU A 161 -35.20 2.07 -10.34
C GLU A 161 -35.14 3.32 -11.24
N ALA A 162 -36.05 4.27 -11.04
CA ALA A 162 -36.16 5.49 -11.87
C ALA A 162 -34.90 6.35 -11.92
N HIS A 163 -34.07 6.27 -10.91
CA HIS A 163 -32.79 6.99 -10.81
C HIS A 163 -31.58 6.19 -11.34
N ASP A 164 -31.77 4.94 -11.74
CA ASP A 164 -30.73 4.14 -12.35
C ASP A 164 -30.49 4.60 -13.79
N ILE A 165 -29.69 5.64 -13.95
CA ILE A 165 -29.43 6.32 -15.23
C ILE A 165 -27.94 6.25 -15.56
N LEU A 166 -27.65 5.90 -16.82
CA LEU A 166 -26.30 6.01 -17.38
C LEU A 166 -26.16 7.36 -18.08
N VAL A 167 -25.20 8.18 -17.64
CA VAL A 167 -24.92 9.48 -18.27
C VAL A 167 -23.75 9.32 -19.25
N PHE A 168 -24.04 9.39 -20.53
CA PHE A 168 -23.01 9.33 -21.56
C PHE A 168 -22.32 10.67 -21.68
N SER A 169 -21.00 10.70 -21.58
CA SER A 169 -20.23 11.92 -21.69
C SER A 169 -19.06 11.79 -22.65
N LYS A 170 -18.79 12.86 -23.39
CA LYS A 170 -17.55 13.03 -24.18
C LYS A 170 -16.42 13.64 -23.35
N LYS A 171 -16.52 13.60 -22.01
CA LYS A 171 -15.47 14.15 -21.13
C LYS A 171 -14.12 13.51 -21.43
N GLU A 172 -13.10 14.32 -21.59
CA GLU A 172 -11.72 13.87 -21.70
C GLU A 172 -11.16 13.41 -20.35
N THR A 173 -11.66 13.98 -19.23
CA THR A 173 -11.28 13.63 -17.86
C THR A 173 -12.17 12.51 -17.33
N LYS A 174 -11.56 11.61 -16.57
CA LYS A 174 -12.23 10.44 -15.97
C LYS A 174 -12.03 10.41 -14.46
N ALA A 175 -13.07 9.96 -13.75
CA ALA A 175 -12.95 9.66 -12.34
C ALA A 175 -11.88 8.59 -12.10
N LEU A 176 -11.07 8.79 -11.05
CA LEU A 176 -10.03 7.83 -10.65
C LEU A 176 -10.69 6.54 -10.17
N SER A 177 -10.39 5.41 -10.80
CA SER A 177 -10.97 4.12 -10.47
C SER A 177 -10.10 3.29 -9.52
N ALA A 178 -10.73 2.36 -8.79
CA ALA A 178 -10.04 1.38 -7.96
C ALA A 178 -9.06 0.54 -8.81
N LYS A 179 -9.46 0.18 -10.05
CA LYS A 179 -8.64 -0.57 -11.00
C LYS A 179 -7.38 0.21 -11.38
N GLN A 180 -7.49 1.49 -11.73
CA GLN A 180 -6.30 2.31 -12.03
C GLN A 180 -5.34 2.36 -10.84
N LEU A 181 -5.84 2.54 -9.62
CA LEU A 181 -5.01 2.62 -8.42
C LEU A 181 -4.25 1.32 -8.12
N PHE A 182 -4.85 0.17 -8.39
CA PHE A 182 -4.27 -1.12 -8.03
C PHE A 182 -3.48 -1.76 -9.18
N ASP A 183 -3.99 -1.70 -10.41
CA ASP A 183 -3.43 -2.39 -11.57
C ASP A 183 -2.36 -1.59 -12.31
N ALA A 184 -2.27 -0.27 -12.07
CA ALA A 184 -1.31 0.58 -12.75
C ALA A 184 0.13 0.07 -12.58
N PRO A 185 0.96 0.20 -13.61
CA PRO A 185 2.36 -0.15 -13.53
C PRO A 185 3.09 0.64 -12.43
N THR A 186 3.86 -0.07 -11.62
CA THR A 186 4.72 0.49 -10.57
C THR A 186 6.10 -0.15 -10.62
N ILE A 187 7.12 0.57 -10.18
CA ILE A 187 8.47 0.03 -9.97
C ILE A 187 8.55 -0.49 -8.54
N SER A 188 8.63 -1.82 -8.39
CA SER A 188 8.63 -2.50 -7.10
C SER A 188 10.02 -2.68 -6.49
N ALA A 189 11.07 -2.65 -7.30
CA ALA A 189 12.47 -2.74 -6.86
C ALA A 189 13.41 -2.06 -7.84
N ILE A 190 14.54 -1.56 -7.33
CA ILE A 190 15.59 -0.89 -8.10
C ILE A 190 16.97 -1.25 -7.56
N SER A 191 17.99 -1.21 -8.43
CA SER A 191 19.39 -1.33 -8.08
C SER A 191 20.22 -0.53 -9.08
N VAL A 192 21.09 0.38 -8.64
CA VAL A 192 21.97 1.17 -9.51
C VAL A 192 23.39 0.63 -9.45
N SER A 193 24.11 0.63 -10.58
CA SER A 193 25.52 0.26 -10.64
C SER A 193 26.39 1.26 -9.88
N PRO A 194 27.55 0.85 -9.31
CA PRO A 194 28.44 1.74 -8.57
C PRO A 194 28.88 3.00 -9.35
N ASP A 195 29.03 2.90 -10.66
CA ASP A 195 29.41 4.01 -11.55
C ASP A 195 28.22 4.86 -12.03
N ALA A 196 26.97 4.44 -11.71
CA ALA A 196 25.70 5.02 -12.14
C ALA A 196 25.45 5.01 -13.66
N ASN A 197 26.17 4.19 -14.42
CA ASN A 197 25.97 4.08 -15.89
C ASN A 197 24.85 3.08 -16.22
N TYR A 198 24.47 2.23 -15.25
CA TYR A 198 23.42 1.24 -15.43
C TYR A 198 22.49 1.21 -14.21
N TYR A 199 21.26 0.78 -14.44
CA TYR A 199 20.35 0.43 -13.35
C TYR A 199 19.47 -0.74 -13.71
N VAL A 200 19.04 -1.48 -12.68
CA VAL A 200 18.05 -2.55 -12.79
C VAL A 200 16.74 -2.07 -12.15
N ALA A 201 15.64 -2.27 -12.84
CA ALA A 201 14.31 -1.97 -12.32
C ALA A 201 13.37 -3.14 -12.51
N THR A 202 12.57 -3.47 -11.50
CA THR A 202 11.46 -4.41 -11.60
C THR A 202 10.16 -3.63 -11.68
N GLN A 203 9.54 -3.63 -12.84
CA GLN A 203 8.19 -3.13 -13.03
C GLN A 203 7.17 -4.21 -12.69
N GLN A 204 6.09 -3.84 -12.05
CA GLN A 204 4.99 -4.75 -11.71
C GLN A 204 3.66 -4.11 -12.11
N HIS A 205 2.72 -4.92 -12.59
CA HIS A 205 1.35 -4.53 -12.91
C HIS A 205 0.42 -5.75 -12.79
N TYR A 206 -0.89 -5.53 -12.86
CA TYR A 206 -1.89 -6.59 -12.86
C TYR A 206 -2.68 -6.59 -14.17
N GLN A 207 -3.20 -7.76 -14.54
CA GLN A 207 -4.10 -7.95 -15.67
C GLN A 207 -5.27 -8.82 -15.24
N ASP A 208 -6.46 -8.57 -15.78
CA ASP A 208 -7.69 -9.26 -15.38
C ASP A 208 -7.62 -10.77 -15.61
N ASN A 209 -6.99 -11.20 -16.70
CA ASN A 209 -6.80 -12.62 -17.04
C ASN A 209 -5.80 -13.36 -16.15
N GLN A 210 -5.06 -12.66 -15.27
CA GLN A 210 -4.09 -13.22 -14.33
C GLN A 210 -4.62 -13.25 -12.88
N GLY A 211 -5.86 -12.80 -12.63
CA GLY A 211 -6.48 -12.76 -11.32
C GLY A 211 -5.67 -11.96 -10.31
N ASN A 212 -5.29 -12.61 -9.21
CA ASN A 212 -4.51 -11.98 -8.12
C ASN A 212 -3.00 -11.96 -8.36
N LYS A 213 -2.52 -12.49 -9.48
CA LYS A 213 -1.07 -12.59 -9.75
C LYS A 213 -0.53 -11.33 -10.40
N ALA A 214 0.40 -10.67 -9.72
CA ALA A 214 1.17 -9.58 -10.33
C ALA A 214 2.13 -10.10 -11.40
N LEU A 215 2.10 -9.49 -12.56
CA LEU A 215 3.12 -9.64 -13.59
C LEU A 215 4.32 -8.78 -13.23
N ARG A 216 5.52 -9.32 -13.40
CA ARG A 216 6.79 -8.63 -13.11
C ARG A 216 7.72 -8.74 -14.31
N ASP A 217 8.26 -7.59 -14.71
CA ASP A 217 9.29 -7.47 -15.74
C ASP A 217 10.51 -6.78 -15.13
N THR A 218 11.66 -7.45 -15.15
CA THR A 218 12.91 -6.90 -14.62
C THR A 218 13.85 -6.63 -15.78
N THR A 219 14.28 -5.39 -15.89
CA THR A 219 15.11 -4.90 -16.99
C THR A 219 16.35 -4.19 -16.47
N ILE A 220 17.44 -4.34 -17.21
CA ILE A 220 18.67 -3.57 -17.04
C ILE A 220 18.65 -2.45 -18.07
N HIS A 221 18.92 -1.25 -17.61
CA HIS A 221 18.94 -0.03 -18.43
C HIS A 221 20.33 0.60 -18.43
N ASN A 222 20.70 1.26 -19.52
CA ASN A 222 21.85 2.16 -19.58
C ASN A 222 21.49 3.55 -18.97
N GLU A 223 22.44 4.48 -18.98
CA GLU A 223 22.26 5.85 -18.46
C GLU A 223 21.21 6.66 -19.22
N ASP A 224 20.96 6.35 -20.49
CA ASP A 224 19.95 6.97 -21.35
C ASP A 224 18.53 6.43 -21.10
N GLY A 225 18.42 5.34 -20.33
CA GLY A 225 17.14 4.66 -20.03
C GLY A 225 16.78 3.56 -21.02
N ASP A 226 17.65 3.24 -21.99
CA ASP A 226 17.39 2.14 -22.91
C ASP A 226 17.56 0.78 -22.24
N VAL A 227 16.65 -0.15 -22.57
CA VAL A 227 16.72 -1.53 -22.08
C VAL A 227 17.82 -2.27 -22.82
N ILE A 228 18.85 -2.72 -22.08
CA ILE A 228 19.94 -3.51 -22.63
C ILE A 228 19.81 -5.01 -22.35
N TYR A 229 19.08 -5.41 -21.29
CA TYR A 229 18.87 -6.81 -20.94
C TYR A 229 17.58 -7.03 -20.12
N ARG A 230 17.02 -8.26 -20.20
CA ARG A 230 15.83 -8.67 -19.41
C ARG A 230 16.18 -9.86 -18.52
N LEU A 231 15.86 -9.72 -17.23
CA LEU A 231 16.09 -10.73 -16.19
C LEU A 231 14.75 -11.41 -15.80
N SER A 232 14.38 -12.46 -16.53
CA SER A 232 13.11 -13.17 -16.28
C SER A 232 13.08 -13.83 -14.90
N GLY A 233 12.04 -13.52 -14.11
CA GLY A 233 11.83 -14.12 -12.79
C GLY A 233 12.77 -13.64 -11.69
N VAL A 234 13.59 -12.61 -11.96
CA VAL A 234 14.50 -11.98 -10.98
C VAL A 234 13.86 -10.70 -10.46
N ASN A 235 14.16 -10.34 -9.21
CA ASN A 235 13.78 -9.04 -8.64
C ASN A 235 15.01 -8.13 -8.57
N ALA A 236 14.89 -6.88 -8.99
CA ALA A 236 16.00 -5.92 -9.00
C ALA A 236 16.65 -5.72 -7.61
N GLY A 237 15.86 -5.86 -6.53
CA GLY A 237 16.38 -5.79 -5.16
C GLY A 237 17.23 -6.99 -4.73
N ALA A 238 17.21 -8.08 -5.50
CA ALA A 238 18.02 -9.28 -5.27
C ALA A 238 19.26 -9.36 -6.18
N VAL A 239 19.53 -8.29 -6.94
CA VAL A 239 20.70 -8.16 -7.80
C VAL A 239 21.83 -7.49 -7.02
N SER A 240 23.06 -7.96 -7.16
CA SER A 240 24.26 -7.33 -6.60
C SER A 240 25.28 -7.01 -7.69
N TRP A 241 25.74 -5.78 -7.72
CA TRP A 241 26.76 -5.29 -8.65
C TRP A 241 28.16 -5.53 -8.11
N ARG A 242 29.08 -5.90 -8.99
CA ARG A 242 30.50 -5.84 -8.70
C ARG A 242 30.96 -4.38 -8.62
N ALA A 243 31.97 -4.11 -7.79
CA ALA A 243 32.44 -2.75 -7.51
C ALA A 243 32.86 -1.97 -8.78
N ASP A 244 33.37 -2.68 -9.80
CA ASP A 244 33.78 -2.10 -11.08
C ASP A 244 32.63 -1.88 -12.09
N SER A 245 31.40 -2.21 -11.71
CA SER A 245 30.16 -2.10 -12.53
C SER A 245 30.13 -2.97 -13.79
N LYS A 246 31.12 -3.88 -13.99
CA LYS A 246 31.18 -4.70 -15.21
C LYS A 246 30.34 -5.97 -15.13
N GLU A 247 29.94 -6.37 -13.92
CA GLU A 247 29.22 -7.61 -13.69
C GLU A 247 28.21 -7.44 -12.57
N LEU A 248 27.15 -8.22 -12.64
CA LEU A 248 26.18 -8.36 -11.56
C LEU A 248 25.82 -9.82 -11.35
N VAL A 249 25.46 -10.18 -10.11
CA VAL A 249 24.99 -11.51 -9.75
C VAL A 249 23.52 -11.51 -9.35
N PHE A 250 22.84 -12.63 -9.63
CA PHE A 250 21.44 -12.85 -9.31
C PHE A 250 21.14 -14.36 -9.23
N VAL A 251 20.01 -14.71 -8.62
CA VAL A 251 19.51 -16.09 -8.60
C VAL A 251 18.36 -16.22 -9.59
N GLN A 252 18.46 -17.17 -10.50
CA GLN A 252 17.43 -17.50 -11.47
C GLN A 252 17.35 -19.02 -11.64
N ASN A 253 16.14 -19.57 -11.63
CA ASN A 253 15.90 -21.01 -11.78
C ASN A 253 16.73 -21.88 -10.79
N LYS A 254 16.90 -21.41 -9.56
CA LYS A 254 17.70 -22.04 -8.49
C LYS A 254 19.23 -22.07 -8.76
N GLN A 255 19.70 -21.36 -9.78
CA GLN A 255 21.10 -21.16 -10.11
C GLN A 255 21.54 -19.74 -9.68
N LEU A 256 22.71 -19.65 -9.06
CA LEU A 256 23.42 -18.39 -8.87
C LEU A 256 24.21 -18.11 -10.14
N LYS A 257 23.95 -16.97 -10.76
CA LYS A 257 24.54 -16.57 -12.05
C LYS A 257 25.21 -15.22 -11.94
N ALA A 258 26.26 -15.02 -12.73
CA ALA A 258 26.85 -13.73 -13.04
C ALA A 258 26.53 -13.33 -14.47
N LEU A 259 26.23 -12.05 -14.69
CA LEU A 259 26.02 -11.43 -16.00
C LEU A 259 27.09 -10.36 -16.23
N ASN A 260 27.89 -10.52 -17.27
CA ASN A 260 28.79 -9.47 -17.73
C ASN A 260 28.01 -8.44 -18.57
N ILE A 261 28.02 -7.19 -18.14
CA ILE A 261 27.17 -6.13 -18.71
C ILE A 261 27.57 -5.76 -20.16
N LYS A 262 28.86 -5.83 -20.48
CA LYS A 262 29.34 -5.46 -21.82
C LYS A 262 29.09 -6.56 -22.85
N SER A 263 29.34 -7.80 -22.51
CA SER A 263 29.17 -8.95 -23.43
C SER A 263 27.79 -9.56 -23.37
N LEU A 264 26.98 -9.24 -22.37
CA LEU A 264 25.65 -9.80 -22.05
C LEU A 264 25.69 -11.35 -21.87
N LYS A 265 26.86 -11.88 -21.49
CA LYS A 265 27.04 -13.30 -21.27
C LYS A 265 26.77 -13.66 -19.81
N GLU A 266 25.89 -14.65 -19.62
CA GLU A 266 25.67 -15.27 -18.32
C GLU A 266 26.67 -16.42 -18.07
N THR A 267 27.08 -16.54 -16.79
CA THR A 267 27.92 -17.65 -16.29
C THR A 267 27.25 -18.18 -15.02
N VAL A 268 27.12 -19.50 -14.90
CA VAL A 268 26.63 -20.16 -13.68
C VAL A 268 27.80 -20.27 -12.70
N ILE A 269 27.62 -19.72 -11.50
CA ILE A 269 28.57 -19.79 -10.39
C ILE A 269 28.31 -21.08 -9.58
N ALA A 270 27.05 -21.29 -9.21
CA ALA A 270 26.69 -22.45 -8.38
C ALA A 270 25.22 -22.83 -8.54
N GLU A 271 24.92 -24.08 -8.17
CA GLU A 271 23.55 -24.64 -8.12
C GLU A 271 23.26 -25.22 -6.73
N GLY A 272 22.01 -25.59 -6.47
CA GLY A 272 21.62 -26.29 -5.25
C GLY A 272 21.54 -25.40 -4.00
N LEU A 273 21.55 -24.05 -4.15
CA LEU A 273 21.52 -23.11 -3.05
C LEU A 273 20.07 -22.77 -2.59
N ALA A 274 19.23 -23.79 -2.44
CA ALA A 274 17.84 -23.58 -1.98
C ALA A 274 17.84 -22.99 -0.56
N GLY A 275 17.14 -21.84 -0.37
CA GLY A 275 17.10 -21.09 0.89
C GLY A 275 18.21 -20.07 1.06
N ALA A 276 19.16 -19.98 0.12
CA ALA A 276 20.15 -18.91 0.08
C ALA A 276 19.58 -17.64 -0.54
N SER A 277 19.97 -16.49 -0.01
CA SER A 277 19.48 -15.17 -0.46
C SER A 277 20.44 -14.05 -0.06
N GLY A 278 20.23 -12.85 -0.62
CA GLY A 278 20.97 -11.64 -0.24
C GLY A 278 22.44 -11.70 -0.65
N PHE A 279 22.75 -12.30 -1.81
CA PHE A 279 24.11 -12.34 -2.35
C PHE A 279 24.65 -10.94 -2.61
N LYS A 280 25.85 -10.64 -2.08
CA LYS A 280 26.58 -9.40 -2.33
C LYS A 280 28.05 -9.75 -2.64
N TYR A 281 28.67 -9.00 -3.53
CA TYR A 281 30.13 -9.12 -3.72
C TYR A 281 30.83 -8.75 -2.41
N PHE A 282 31.52 -9.72 -1.82
CA PHE A 282 32.42 -9.47 -0.68
C PHE A 282 33.71 -8.86 -1.22
N ASN A 283 34.26 -9.44 -2.27
CA ASN A 283 35.35 -8.91 -3.09
C ASN A 283 35.18 -9.42 -4.54
N ASP A 284 36.20 -9.29 -5.39
CA ASP A 284 36.13 -9.72 -6.80
C ASP A 284 36.00 -11.23 -6.97
N ASP A 285 36.47 -12.04 -5.97
CA ASP A 285 36.56 -13.49 -6.03
C ASP A 285 35.47 -14.20 -5.20
N SER A 286 34.72 -13.49 -4.36
CA SER A 286 33.79 -14.13 -3.45
C SER A 286 32.53 -13.30 -3.20
N LEU A 287 31.42 -14.01 -2.89
CA LEU A 287 30.14 -13.40 -2.49
C LEU A 287 29.83 -13.77 -1.04
N ILE A 288 29.27 -12.82 -0.30
CA ILE A 288 28.66 -13.04 1.02
C ILE A 288 27.16 -13.17 0.86
N PHE A 289 26.53 -14.07 1.63
CA PHE A 289 25.11 -14.31 1.54
C PHE A 289 24.55 -14.92 2.84
N THR A 290 23.22 -14.93 2.95
CA THR A 290 22.51 -15.59 4.06
C THR A 290 21.88 -16.87 3.56
N TRP A 291 22.06 -17.98 4.32
CA TRP A 291 21.42 -19.26 4.05
C TRP A 291 20.48 -19.63 5.19
N THR A 292 19.20 -19.81 4.84
CA THR A 292 18.16 -20.15 5.81
C THR A 292 17.80 -21.63 5.71
N LYS A 293 18.06 -22.36 6.79
CA LYS A 293 17.54 -23.72 6.99
C LYS A 293 16.14 -23.63 7.59
N ARG A 294 15.17 -24.13 6.86
CA ARG A 294 13.80 -24.20 7.36
C ARG A 294 13.71 -25.23 8.48
N ALA A 295 12.95 -24.92 9.51
CA ALA A 295 12.60 -25.89 10.54
C ALA A 295 11.80 -27.03 9.93
N PRO A 296 11.92 -28.26 10.47
CA PRO A 296 11.02 -29.36 10.12
C PRO A 296 9.57 -28.95 10.31
N GLU A 297 8.68 -29.48 9.47
CA GLU A 297 7.23 -29.31 9.71
C GLU A 297 6.90 -29.87 11.08
N GLY A 298 6.12 -29.11 11.85
CA GLY A 298 5.63 -29.53 13.16
C GLY A 298 4.56 -30.63 13.03
N ASP A 299 4.13 -31.13 14.15
CA ASP A 299 3.01 -32.08 14.22
C ASP A 299 1.75 -31.44 13.58
N LYS A 300 1.02 -32.25 12.79
CA LYS A 300 -0.17 -31.77 12.06
C LYS A 300 -1.41 -31.60 12.95
N ILE A 301 -1.40 -32.21 14.14
CA ILE A 301 -2.54 -32.23 15.06
C ILE A 301 -2.33 -31.26 16.22
N VAL A 302 -1.09 -31.18 16.74
CA VAL A 302 -0.76 -30.43 17.96
C VAL A 302 0.32 -29.41 17.70
N LYS A 303 0.12 -28.17 18.13
CA LYS A 303 1.17 -27.14 18.16
C LYS A 303 1.65 -26.93 19.59
N HIS A 304 2.90 -27.34 19.87
CA HIS A 304 3.55 -27.13 21.17
C HIS A 304 4.30 -25.80 21.19
N LEU A 305 3.85 -24.85 22.00
CA LEU A 305 4.51 -23.57 22.19
C LEU A 305 5.47 -23.66 23.37
N LYS A 306 6.77 -23.47 23.15
CA LYS A 306 7.82 -23.42 24.18
C LYS A 306 8.24 -22.01 24.50
N GLY A 307 8.08 -21.09 23.54
CA GLY A 307 8.37 -19.66 23.68
C GLY A 307 7.29 -18.83 23.01
N LEU A 308 7.26 -17.53 23.27
CA LEU A 308 6.29 -16.60 22.68
C LEU A 308 6.47 -16.51 21.15
N GLU A 309 7.70 -16.64 20.66
CA GLU A 309 8.08 -16.65 19.24
C GLU A 309 7.53 -17.83 18.47
N ASP A 310 7.18 -18.95 19.13
CA ASP A 310 6.59 -20.12 18.47
C ASP A 310 5.20 -19.85 17.88
N ARG A 311 4.62 -18.70 18.18
CA ARG A 311 3.40 -18.24 17.53
C ARG A 311 3.64 -17.94 16.04
N TRP A 312 4.84 -17.53 15.65
CA TRP A 312 5.21 -17.30 14.26
C TRP A 312 5.64 -18.60 13.58
N SER A 313 5.16 -18.82 12.36
CA SER A 313 5.44 -20.04 11.60
C SER A 313 6.93 -20.23 11.23
N TYR A 314 7.71 -19.14 11.21
CA TYR A 314 9.12 -19.11 10.84
C TYR A 314 10.07 -19.03 12.04
N ALA A 315 9.56 -19.05 13.28
CA ALA A 315 10.36 -18.82 14.49
C ALA A 315 11.51 -19.82 14.66
N ARG A 316 11.35 -21.04 14.17
CA ARG A 316 12.37 -22.09 14.27
C ARG A 316 13.28 -22.20 13.04
N ASN A 317 13.09 -21.37 12.01
CA ASN A 317 14.03 -21.28 10.89
C ASN A 317 15.38 -20.73 11.39
N LYS A 318 16.47 -21.23 10.81
CA LYS A 318 17.83 -20.84 11.19
C LYS A 318 18.54 -20.23 10.00
N SER A 319 18.91 -18.97 10.12
CA SER A 319 19.66 -18.22 9.12
C SER A 319 21.10 -18.02 9.59
N GLN A 320 22.06 -18.32 8.73
CA GLN A 320 23.49 -18.13 8.99
C GLN A 320 24.13 -17.41 7.81
N VAL A 321 25.27 -16.77 8.03
CA VAL A 321 26.03 -16.03 7.03
C VAL A 321 27.14 -16.90 6.47
N TYR A 322 27.30 -16.87 5.14
CA TYR A 322 28.24 -17.67 4.38
C TYR A 322 29.02 -16.84 3.37
N LEU A 323 30.19 -17.32 3.00
CA LEU A 323 30.89 -16.90 1.78
C LEU A 323 30.81 -18.04 0.73
N ILE A 324 30.79 -17.64 -0.53
CA ILE A 324 30.96 -18.55 -1.67
C ILE A 324 32.09 -18.05 -2.57
N ASP A 325 33.02 -18.90 -2.94
CA ASP A 325 34.04 -18.60 -3.92
C ASP A 325 33.45 -18.67 -5.34
N ILE A 326 33.65 -17.62 -6.13
CA ILE A 326 33.02 -17.48 -7.46
C ILE A 326 33.59 -18.48 -8.47
N SER A 327 34.88 -18.79 -8.34
CA SER A 327 35.58 -19.64 -9.31
C SER A 327 35.31 -21.14 -9.13
N THR A 328 35.14 -21.56 -7.88
CA THR A 328 34.99 -22.99 -7.52
C THR A 328 33.56 -23.35 -7.08
N GLY A 329 32.75 -22.36 -6.68
CA GLY A 329 31.43 -22.58 -6.06
C GLY A 329 31.48 -23.13 -4.63
N LEU A 330 32.65 -23.20 -4.01
CA LEU A 330 32.83 -23.69 -2.64
C LEU A 330 32.22 -22.69 -1.63
N VAL A 331 31.52 -23.25 -0.65
CA VAL A 331 30.81 -22.47 0.37
C VAL A 331 31.50 -22.62 1.72
N GLN A 332 31.73 -21.52 2.41
CA GLN A 332 32.30 -21.46 3.76
C GLN A 332 31.30 -20.79 4.71
N ALA A 333 30.97 -21.42 5.84
CA ALA A 333 30.22 -20.84 6.91
C ALA A 333 31.05 -19.77 7.63
N ILE A 334 30.48 -18.58 7.84
CA ILE A 334 31.07 -17.53 8.67
C ILE A 334 30.47 -17.56 10.06
N THR A 335 29.14 -17.80 10.14
CA THR A 335 28.46 -17.95 11.41
C THR A 335 27.93 -19.39 11.55
N GLU A 336 28.05 -19.91 12.77
CA GLU A 336 27.49 -21.21 13.16
C GLU A 336 27.01 -21.07 14.60
N HIS A 337 25.71 -20.86 14.78
CA HIS A 337 25.11 -20.61 16.08
C HIS A 337 23.69 -21.17 16.17
N GLU A 338 23.22 -21.44 17.41
CA GLU A 338 21.83 -21.83 17.64
C GLU A 338 20.82 -20.73 17.32
N LEU A 339 21.22 -19.45 17.45
CA LEU A 339 20.44 -18.29 17.03
C LEU A 339 20.72 -17.96 15.57
N SER A 340 19.73 -17.45 14.86
CA SER A 340 19.91 -16.87 13.51
C SER A 340 20.80 -15.63 13.56
N HIS A 341 21.67 -15.49 12.56
CA HIS A 341 22.41 -14.27 12.30
C HIS A 341 21.84 -13.53 11.08
N SER A 342 21.69 -12.22 11.21
CA SER A 342 21.40 -11.29 10.12
C SER A 342 22.69 -10.55 9.73
N LEU A 343 22.98 -10.49 8.42
CA LEU A 343 24.12 -9.71 7.92
C LEU A 343 23.75 -8.23 7.94
N GLU A 344 24.50 -7.46 8.68
CA GLU A 344 24.34 -6.00 8.72
C GLU A 344 25.25 -5.35 7.67
N ASP A 345 26.57 -5.57 7.79
CA ASP A 345 27.56 -4.98 6.90
C ASP A 345 28.86 -5.80 6.86
N PHE A 346 29.78 -5.43 5.98
CA PHE A 346 31.11 -6.04 5.91
C PHE A 346 32.16 -5.07 5.34
N ASP A 347 33.39 -5.23 5.79
CA ASP A 347 34.58 -4.59 5.22
C ASP A 347 35.50 -5.69 4.67
N SER A 348 35.47 -5.88 3.37
CA SER A 348 36.29 -6.92 2.71
C SER A 348 37.78 -6.66 2.81
N LYS A 349 38.24 -5.42 2.94
CA LYS A 349 39.65 -5.05 3.05
C LYS A 349 40.23 -5.52 4.38
N SER A 350 39.53 -5.26 5.48
CA SER A 350 39.93 -5.76 6.80
C SER A 350 39.55 -7.21 7.03
N GLY A 351 38.52 -7.73 6.33
CA GLY A 351 37.95 -9.05 6.54
C GLY A 351 36.92 -9.09 7.69
N ARG A 352 36.41 -7.95 8.10
CA ARG A 352 35.39 -7.82 9.16
C ARG A 352 33.98 -7.94 8.61
N ILE A 353 33.14 -8.65 9.35
CA ILE A 353 31.73 -8.87 9.02
C ILE A 353 30.90 -8.55 10.27
N LEU A 354 29.94 -7.65 10.11
CA LEU A 354 29.02 -7.22 11.15
C LEU A 354 27.69 -7.94 11.02
N THR A 355 27.24 -8.57 12.10
CA THR A 355 25.97 -9.30 12.15
C THR A 355 25.19 -8.95 13.40
N THR A 356 23.90 -9.21 13.37
CA THR A 356 23.04 -9.19 14.57
C THR A 356 22.44 -10.57 14.82
N ARG A 357 22.17 -10.86 16.10
CA ARG A 357 21.37 -12.00 16.55
C ARG A 357 20.50 -11.59 17.74
N HIS A 358 19.44 -12.37 17.99
CA HIS A 358 18.41 -12.00 18.98
C HIS A 358 18.22 -13.06 20.06
N PRO A 359 19.02 -13.03 21.14
CA PRO A 359 18.78 -13.88 22.30
C PRO A 359 17.46 -13.51 22.99
N GLN A 360 16.70 -14.53 23.38
CA GLN A 360 15.43 -14.32 24.07
C GLN A 360 15.66 -13.91 25.53
N ASN A 361 15.05 -12.79 25.92
CA ASN A 361 15.01 -12.34 27.29
C ASN A 361 13.65 -11.70 27.60
N TYR A 362 12.67 -12.51 27.99
CA TYR A 362 11.32 -12.02 28.30
C TYR A 362 11.25 -11.08 29.52
N ARG A 363 12.34 -10.99 30.31
CA ARG A 363 12.44 -10.06 31.45
C ARG A 363 13.01 -8.69 31.05
N ALA A 364 13.64 -8.59 29.93
CA ALA A 364 14.14 -7.32 29.41
C ALA A 364 12.96 -6.41 29.07
N PRO A 365 13.04 -5.08 29.25
CA PRO A 365 11.93 -4.16 29.00
C PRO A 365 11.32 -4.25 27.60
N HIS A 366 12.09 -4.63 26.59
CA HIS A 366 11.64 -4.83 25.20
C HIS A 366 11.36 -6.29 24.86
N HIS A 367 11.36 -7.19 25.86
CA HIS A 367 11.14 -8.64 25.69
C HIS A 367 12.05 -9.31 24.64
N GLY A 368 13.16 -8.67 24.31
CA GLY A 368 14.18 -9.15 23.42
C GLY A 368 15.38 -8.22 23.43
N VAL A 369 16.53 -8.74 23.11
CA VAL A 369 17.77 -7.99 22.95
C VAL A 369 18.37 -8.29 21.59
N THR A 370 19.06 -7.30 21.02
CA THR A 370 19.88 -7.46 19.84
C THR A 370 21.33 -7.46 20.25
N GLU A 371 22.04 -8.56 19.96
CA GLU A 371 23.49 -8.62 20.06
C GLU A 371 24.09 -8.19 18.74
N LEU A 372 24.97 -7.22 18.76
CA LEU A 372 25.82 -6.83 17.64
C LEU A 372 27.12 -7.62 17.74
N VAL A 373 27.42 -8.40 16.69
CA VAL A 373 28.54 -9.33 16.66
C VAL A 373 29.44 -9.03 15.46
N GLU A 374 30.73 -8.88 15.70
CA GLU A 374 31.74 -8.74 14.65
C GLU A 374 32.50 -10.05 14.48
N PHE A 375 32.61 -10.52 13.24
CA PHE A 375 33.48 -11.63 12.84
C PHE A 375 34.69 -11.08 12.09
N ASP A 376 35.89 -11.60 12.42
CA ASP A 376 37.12 -11.35 11.70
C ASP A 376 37.55 -12.66 11.03
N ILE A 377 37.35 -12.75 9.70
CA ILE A 377 37.60 -13.95 8.93
C ILE A 377 39.10 -14.22 8.73
N LYS A 378 39.97 -13.19 8.83
CA LYS A 378 41.42 -13.34 8.69
C LYS A 378 42.02 -13.98 9.94
N ASN A 379 41.50 -13.63 11.11
CA ASN A 379 41.97 -14.14 12.39
C ASN A 379 41.13 -15.31 12.92
N ASN A 380 40.07 -15.69 12.16
CA ASN A 380 39.08 -16.71 12.55
C ASN A 380 38.57 -16.47 13.98
N SER A 381 38.14 -15.26 14.26
CA SER A 381 37.70 -14.86 15.59
C SER A 381 36.39 -14.07 15.50
N HIS A 382 35.67 -13.99 16.61
CA HIS A 382 34.49 -13.11 16.72
C HIS A 382 34.40 -12.49 18.11
N LYS A 383 33.73 -11.35 18.20
CA LYS A 383 33.42 -10.67 19.46
C LYS A 383 31.98 -10.15 19.47
N VAL A 384 31.34 -10.17 20.62
CA VAL A 384 30.10 -9.44 20.85
C VAL A 384 30.48 -8.01 21.19
N ILE A 385 30.07 -7.05 20.37
CA ILE A 385 30.31 -5.62 20.59
C ILE A 385 29.41 -5.10 21.72
N GLY A 386 28.14 -5.53 21.73
CA GLY A 386 27.19 -5.15 22.77
C GLY A 386 25.83 -5.81 22.62
N GLN A 387 25.00 -5.60 23.67
CA GLN A 387 23.60 -6.02 23.70
C GLN A 387 22.70 -4.77 23.89
N TYR A 388 21.69 -4.64 23.03
CA TYR A 388 20.87 -3.44 22.94
C TYR A 388 19.38 -3.78 22.89
N GLY A 389 18.55 -2.98 23.57
CA GLY A 389 17.11 -3.18 23.61
C GLY A 389 16.37 -2.55 22.44
N THR A 390 16.87 -1.43 21.91
CA THR A 390 16.22 -0.70 20.80
C THR A 390 17.24 -0.48 19.69
N PHE A 391 17.38 -1.47 18.81
CA PHE A 391 18.39 -1.51 17.78
C PHE A 391 17.73 -1.67 16.40
N GLY A 392 18.20 -0.90 15.42
CA GLY A 392 17.80 -1.02 14.02
C GLY A 392 18.97 -1.55 13.18
N ASP A 393 19.44 -0.76 12.22
CA ASP A 393 20.55 -1.11 11.32
C ASP A 393 21.93 -0.70 11.88
N ALA A 394 22.97 -1.41 11.45
CA ALA A 394 24.37 -1.05 11.68
C ALA A 394 25.18 -1.09 10.40
N ARG A 395 26.08 -0.13 10.20
CA ARG A 395 27.00 -0.07 9.05
C ARG A 395 28.36 0.43 9.50
N TYR A 396 29.43 -0.14 8.92
CA TYR A 396 30.75 0.40 9.10
C TYR A 396 30.87 1.80 8.53
N GLY A 397 31.54 2.68 9.28
CA GLY A 397 32.02 3.97 8.84
C GLY A 397 33.55 3.95 8.71
N ASN A 398 34.16 5.14 8.50
CA ASN A 398 35.62 5.25 8.40
C ASN A 398 36.31 4.90 9.73
N ASP A 399 35.78 5.37 10.88
CA ASP A 399 36.38 5.26 12.20
C ASP A 399 35.45 4.66 13.24
N GLY A 400 34.50 3.78 12.85
CA GLY A 400 33.53 3.17 13.75
C GLY A 400 32.30 2.68 13.03
N ILE A 401 31.20 2.57 13.76
CA ILE A 401 29.93 1.98 13.29
C ILE A 401 28.83 3.02 13.41
N TYR A 402 28.11 3.26 12.32
CA TYR A 402 26.85 4.01 12.33
C TYR A 402 25.70 3.08 12.68
N ILE A 403 24.79 3.55 13.52
CA ILE A 403 23.64 2.78 14.01
C ILE A 403 22.39 3.61 13.92
N SER A 404 21.29 3.01 13.47
CA SER A 404 19.94 3.51 13.74
C SER A 404 19.35 2.79 14.95
N ALA A 405 18.78 3.53 15.88
CA ALA A 405 18.18 2.97 17.08
C ALA A 405 17.15 3.94 17.67
N GLY A 406 16.30 3.46 18.57
CA GLY A 406 15.35 4.31 19.29
C GLY A 406 16.01 5.41 20.12
N ALA A 407 15.28 6.47 20.46
CA ALA A 407 15.80 7.60 21.25
C ALA A 407 16.32 7.17 22.63
N GLY A 408 15.82 6.05 23.17
CA GLY A 408 16.28 5.45 24.44
C GLY A 408 17.58 4.64 24.35
N PHE A 409 18.15 4.47 23.16
CA PHE A 409 19.39 3.73 22.96
C PHE A 409 20.52 4.25 23.86
N ASN A 410 21.36 3.33 24.35
CA ASN A 410 22.50 3.61 25.21
C ASN A 410 22.12 4.56 26.37
N ASN A 411 21.17 4.15 27.22
CA ASN A 411 20.68 4.90 28.36
C ASN A 411 20.12 6.30 28.04
N GLY A 412 19.49 6.43 26.87
CA GLY A 412 18.84 7.67 26.44
C GLY A 412 19.82 8.71 25.88
N ALA A 413 20.97 8.30 25.33
CA ALA A 413 21.95 9.21 24.74
C ALA A 413 21.35 10.14 23.67
N GLY A 414 20.36 9.67 22.88
CA GLY A 414 19.65 10.43 21.85
C GLY A 414 18.44 11.21 22.34
N SER A 415 18.02 11.04 23.60
CA SER A 415 16.79 11.65 24.11
C SER A 415 16.92 13.17 24.25
N VAL A 416 15.88 13.91 23.85
CA VAL A 416 15.72 15.37 24.09
C VAL A 416 14.48 15.67 24.94
N VAL A 417 13.64 14.67 25.25
CA VAL A 417 12.49 14.88 26.13
C VAL A 417 12.91 15.10 27.60
N ALA A 418 12.03 15.69 28.40
CA ALA A 418 12.25 15.87 29.82
C ALA A 418 12.51 14.53 30.52
N LYS A 419 13.25 14.58 31.64
CA LYS A 419 13.76 13.38 32.33
C LYS A 419 12.68 12.42 32.85
N ASP A 420 11.51 12.95 33.13
CA ASP A 420 10.32 12.26 33.63
C ASP A 420 9.41 11.77 32.49
N VAL A 421 9.72 12.12 31.24
CA VAL A 421 8.97 11.71 30.05
C VAL A 421 9.59 10.46 29.43
N LEU A 422 8.78 9.44 29.20
CA LEU A 422 9.22 8.22 28.52
C LEU A 422 9.33 8.47 27.02
N VAL A 423 10.50 8.19 26.45
CA VAL A 423 10.73 8.30 25.00
C VAL A 423 9.95 7.24 24.23
N ASN A 424 9.51 7.58 23.04
CA ASN A 424 8.99 6.63 22.05
C ASN A 424 10.16 6.08 21.22
N ASN A 425 10.51 4.82 21.44
CA ASN A 425 11.63 4.20 20.71
C ASN A 425 11.35 3.89 19.24
N TYR A 426 10.11 4.01 18.79
CA TYR A 426 9.79 4.01 17.34
C TYR A 426 10.24 5.31 16.65
N ASP A 427 10.58 6.36 17.41
CA ASP A 427 11.23 7.57 16.90
C ASP A 427 12.74 7.32 16.84
N THR A 428 13.18 6.76 15.72
CA THR A 428 14.54 6.28 15.52
C THR A 428 15.51 7.43 15.24
N GLN A 429 16.69 7.31 15.82
CA GLN A 429 17.78 8.27 15.76
C GLN A 429 19.01 7.65 15.12
N LEU A 430 19.93 8.48 14.63
CA LEU A 430 21.24 8.08 14.12
C LEU A 430 22.31 8.26 15.19
N TYR A 431 23.13 7.23 15.37
CA TYR A 431 24.26 7.21 16.27
C TYR A 431 25.54 6.81 15.54
N TRP A 432 26.65 7.22 16.09
CA TRP A 432 27.97 6.68 15.82
C TRP A 432 28.50 6.01 17.08
N MET A 433 29.19 4.89 16.94
CA MET A 433 29.94 4.28 18.03
C MET A 433 31.29 3.77 17.55
N ASN A 434 32.26 3.69 18.42
CA ASN A 434 33.54 3.10 18.12
C ASN A 434 33.45 1.56 17.99
N ASP A 435 34.50 0.91 17.43
CA ASP A 435 34.51 -0.53 17.08
C ASP A 435 34.32 -1.48 18.27
N ASP A 436 34.54 -1.04 19.51
CA ASP A 436 34.35 -1.82 20.74
C ASP A 436 33.05 -1.52 21.48
N GLY A 437 32.23 -0.56 20.95
CA GLY A 437 30.96 -0.16 21.56
C GLY A 437 31.05 0.68 22.80
N ALA A 438 32.28 1.05 23.28
CA ALA A 438 32.47 1.76 24.52
C ALA A 438 32.07 3.26 24.46
N ALA A 439 32.23 3.88 23.30
CA ALA A 439 31.89 5.27 23.06
C ALA A 439 30.71 5.38 22.06
N VAL A 440 29.64 6.05 22.46
CA VAL A 440 28.45 6.29 21.63
C VAL A 440 28.16 7.78 21.51
N LYS A 441 27.96 8.29 20.30
CA LYS A 441 27.64 9.69 20.01
C LYS A 441 26.29 9.75 19.27
N PRO A 442 25.25 10.45 19.80
CA PRO A 442 24.04 10.71 19.09
C PRO A 442 24.27 11.79 18.01
N LEU A 443 24.03 11.46 16.74
CA LEU A 443 24.28 12.36 15.61
C LEU A 443 23.03 13.18 15.26
N SER A 444 21.84 12.58 15.38
CA SER A 444 20.57 13.20 15.01
C SER A 444 19.78 13.78 16.18
N LYS A 445 20.38 13.92 17.36
CA LYS A 445 19.69 14.38 18.59
C LYS A 445 18.90 15.70 18.43
N LYS A 446 19.36 16.58 17.54
CA LYS A 446 18.71 17.88 17.23
C LYS A 446 18.04 17.89 15.87
N PHE A 447 17.82 16.72 15.31
CA PHE A 447 17.19 16.52 14.02
C PHE A 447 15.84 15.84 14.24
N ASP A 448 14.74 16.57 14.01
CA ASP A 448 13.38 16.09 14.32
C ASP A 448 12.87 14.91 13.48
N PRO A 449 13.24 14.75 12.18
CA PRO A 449 12.82 13.60 11.42
C PRO A 449 13.33 12.27 11.99
N SER A 450 12.49 11.25 11.98
CA SER A 450 12.85 9.89 12.39
C SER A 450 13.59 9.14 11.28
N ILE A 451 14.66 8.41 11.61
CA ILE A 451 15.54 7.72 10.65
C ILE A 451 14.93 6.38 10.26
N ASP A 452 14.53 6.20 8.98
CA ASP A 452 14.00 4.92 8.50
C ASP A 452 15.11 3.94 8.07
N SER A 453 16.11 4.43 7.34
CA SER A 453 17.26 3.67 6.85
C SER A 453 18.36 4.58 6.33
N PHE A 454 19.56 4.04 6.18
CA PHE A 454 20.68 4.83 5.66
C PHE A 454 21.67 3.99 4.85
N SER A 455 22.49 4.67 4.05
CA SER A 455 23.65 4.13 3.34
C SER A 455 24.86 4.98 3.67
N VAL A 456 26.00 4.36 4.00
CA VAL A 456 27.28 5.04 4.25
C VAL A 456 28.03 5.10 2.92
N LEU A 457 28.60 6.27 2.63
CA LEU A 457 29.45 6.52 1.46
C LEU A 457 30.92 6.29 1.80
N ASN A 458 31.75 6.01 0.79
CA ASN A 458 33.19 5.75 0.95
C ASN A 458 33.97 6.88 1.66
N ASN A 459 33.45 8.11 1.64
CA ASN A 459 34.03 9.26 2.33
C ASN A 459 33.50 9.47 3.76
N GLY A 460 32.63 8.59 4.27
CA GLY A 460 32.02 8.68 5.59
C GLY A 460 30.69 9.45 5.65
N ASP A 461 30.32 10.15 4.57
CA ASP A 461 29.01 10.80 4.48
C ASP A 461 27.87 9.77 4.39
N LEU A 462 26.61 10.18 4.66
CA LEU A 462 25.49 9.28 4.58
C LEU A 462 24.35 9.82 3.70
N ILE A 463 23.66 8.88 3.05
CA ILE A 463 22.34 9.13 2.46
C ILE A 463 21.31 8.46 3.38
N LEU A 464 20.36 9.26 3.87
CA LEU A 464 19.35 8.81 4.81
C LEU A 464 17.97 8.89 4.17
N LYS A 465 17.14 7.86 4.39
CA LYS A 465 15.70 7.96 4.23
C LYS A 465 15.08 8.18 5.60
N VAL A 466 14.24 9.20 5.70
CA VAL A 466 13.66 9.63 6.98
C VAL A 466 12.16 9.83 6.87
N THR A 467 11.46 9.64 7.99
CA THR A 467 10.10 10.13 8.19
C THR A 467 10.19 11.57 8.70
N ASP A 468 9.78 12.51 7.88
CA ASP A 468 9.77 13.95 8.13
C ASP A 468 8.32 14.44 8.03
N GLU A 469 7.68 14.61 9.17
CA GLU A 469 6.22 14.74 9.32
C GLU A 469 5.48 13.54 8.69
N ASP A 470 4.60 13.79 7.71
CA ASP A 470 3.85 12.76 6.99
C ASP A 470 4.50 12.35 5.64
N ARG A 471 5.76 12.70 5.45
CA ARG A 471 6.57 12.46 4.25
C ARG A 471 7.69 11.47 4.51
N LYS A 472 8.13 10.80 3.44
CA LYS A 472 9.37 10.00 3.41
C LYS A 472 10.36 10.69 2.50
N LYS A 473 11.36 11.35 3.09
CA LYS A 473 12.34 12.18 2.36
C LYS A 473 13.73 11.56 2.37
N LEU A 474 14.58 12.01 1.45
CA LEU A 474 16.02 11.74 1.48
C LEU A 474 16.78 12.93 2.03
N TYR A 475 17.77 12.63 2.87
CA TYR A 475 18.72 13.60 3.40
C TYR A 475 20.14 13.12 3.14
N PHE A 476 21.03 14.08 2.98
CA PHE A 476 22.49 13.91 2.98
C PHE A 476 23.02 14.36 4.33
N TYR A 477 23.79 13.53 5.00
CA TYR A 477 24.53 13.89 6.18
C TYR A 477 26.00 14.07 5.83
N ASP A 478 26.53 15.30 5.97
CA ASP A 478 27.93 15.67 5.79
C ASP A 478 28.63 15.38 7.13
N GLU A 479 29.39 14.30 7.17
CA GLU A 479 30.05 13.82 8.38
C GLU A 479 31.03 14.86 8.90
N SER A 480 31.86 15.46 8.00
CA SER A 480 32.88 16.43 8.33
C SER A 480 32.32 17.71 8.98
N LYS A 481 31.06 18.07 8.66
CA LYS A 481 30.38 19.26 9.19
C LYS A 481 29.30 18.93 10.20
N SER A 482 29.02 17.66 10.42
CA SER A 482 27.89 17.19 11.27
C SER A 482 26.56 17.87 10.87
N LYS A 483 26.24 17.94 9.55
CA LYS A 483 25.08 18.67 9.05
C LYS A 483 24.19 17.79 8.16
N PHE A 484 22.89 17.87 8.41
CA PHE A 484 21.84 17.30 7.56
C PHE A 484 21.42 18.29 6.48
N LYS A 485 21.26 17.81 5.26
CA LYS A 485 20.79 18.59 4.10
C LYS A 485 19.72 17.78 3.38
N SER A 486 18.53 18.36 3.19
CA SER A 486 17.46 17.73 2.44
C SER A 486 17.84 17.59 0.95
N LEU A 487 17.53 16.43 0.38
CA LEU A 487 17.71 16.13 -1.03
C LEU A 487 16.40 16.38 -1.79
N ASN A 488 16.46 17.19 -2.83
CA ASN A 488 15.29 17.61 -3.60
C ASN A 488 14.87 16.53 -4.61
N THR A 489 14.18 15.51 -4.16
CA THR A 489 13.64 14.43 -5.00
C THR A 489 12.40 14.84 -5.78
N LYS A 490 11.72 15.93 -5.41
CA LYS A 490 10.37 16.33 -5.86
C LYS A 490 9.29 15.27 -5.55
N LEU A 491 9.54 14.39 -4.59
CA LEU A 491 8.62 13.38 -4.10
C LEU A 491 8.23 13.70 -2.65
N ASP A 492 6.96 13.45 -2.30
CA ASP A 492 6.53 13.50 -0.90
C ASP A 492 6.93 12.21 -0.17
N VAL A 493 6.83 11.08 -0.86
CA VAL A 493 7.11 9.77 -0.29
C VAL A 493 8.08 9.02 -1.18
N VAL A 494 9.30 8.85 -0.70
CA VAL A 494 10.29 7.97 -1.31
C VAL A 494 10.03 6.53 -0.85
N ASP A 495 9.64 5.66 -1.78
CA ASP A 495 9.37 4.24 -1.50
C ASP A 495 10.68 3.46 -1.37
N LYS A 496 11.52 3.52 -2.39
CA LYS A 496 12.81 2.83 -2.51
C LYS A 496 13.88 3.79 -2.94
N PHE A 497 15.13 3.52 -2.52
CA PHE A 497 16.29 4.19 -3.07
C PHE A 497 17.47 3.23 -3.20
N SER A 498 18.40 3.55 -4.09
CA SER A 498 19.67 2.85 -4.31
C SER A 498 20.73 3.89 -4.62
N VAL A 499 21.92 3.72 -4.08
CA VAL A 499 23.00 4.72 -4.14
C VAL A 499 24.15 4.19 -4.99
N ALA A 500 24.56 5.00 -5.97
CA ALA A 500 25.83 4.83 -6.66
C ALA A 500 26.87 5.71 -5.95
N ASP A 501 27.78 5.06 -5.24
CA ASP A 501 28.80 5.72 -4.43
C ASP A 501 30.06 5.98 -5.27
N LYS A 502 30.03 7.07 -6.02
CA LYS A 502 31.14 7.58 -6.81
C LYS A 502 31.56 8.97 -6.32
N ARG A 503 32.65 9.54 -6.87
CA ARG A 503 33.15 10.88 -6.49
C ARG A 503 32.06 11.96 -6.37
N SER A 504 31.02 11.85 -7.16
CA SER A 504 29.80 12.67 -7.05
C SER A 504 28.62 11.70 -6.94
N PRO A 505 28.14 11.37 -5.72
CA PRO A 505 27.14 10.34 -5.52
C PRO A 505 25.84 10.61 -6.29
N VAL A 506 25.23 9.54 -6.78
CA VAL A 506 23.95 9.54 -7.49
C VAL A 506 22.98 8.64 -6.75
N VAL A 507 21.76 9.10 -6.55
CA VAL A 507 20.69 8.31 -5.94
C VAL A 507 19.62 8.02 -6.98
N LEU A 508 19.32 6.75 -7.18
CA LEU A 508 18.13 6.29 -7.88
C LEU A 508 17.02 6.13 -6.84
N ALA A 509 15.84 6.68 -7.09
CA ALA A 509 14.72 6.55 -6.14
C ALA A 509 13.37 6.43 -6.85
N THR A 510 12.46 5.67 -6.23
CA THR A 510 11.04 5.65 -6.62
C THR A 510 10.18 6.30 -5.54
N GLY A 511 9.06 6.87 -5.96
CA GLY A 511 8.15 7.46 -5.00
C GLY A 511 6.98 8.21 -5.64
N THR A 512 6.15 8.79 -4.78
CA THR A 512 4.91 9.48 -5.15
C THR A 512 4.84 10.85 -4.49
N THR A 513 3.89 11.67 -4.91
CA THR A 513 3.36 12.77 -4.08
C THR A 513 1.92 12.46 -3.67
N ALA A 514 1.31 13.29 -2.85
CA ALA A 514 -0.11 13.14 -2.52
C ALA A 514 -1.03 13.24 -3.76
N SER A 515 -0.57 13.91 -4.82
CA SER A 515 -1.36 14.19 -6.03
C SER A 515 -0.77 13.62 -7.31
N THR A 516 0.38 12.94 -7.25
CA THR A 516 1.00 12.33 -8.45
C THR A 516 1.39 10.88 -8.18
N PRO A 517 1.12 9.97 -9.15
CA PRO A 517 1.48 8.57 -9.04
C PRO A 517 3.00 8.38 -9.07
N GLN A 518 3.43 7.13 -9.02
CA GLN A 518 4.83 6.78 -8.84
C GLN A 518 5.71 7.23 -10.02
N LYS A 519 6.89 7.73 -9.65
CA LYS A 519 8.00 8.05 -10.57
C LYS A 519 9.26 7.31 -10.16
N LEU A 520 10.11 7.03 -11.14
CA LEU A 520 11.51 6.68 -10.94
C LEU A 520 12.35 7.91 -11.28
N ILE A 521 13.20 8.33 -10.37
CA ILE A 521 14.07 9.49 -10.53
C ILE A 521 15.54 9.10 -10.33
N GLN A 522 16.42 9.85 -10.98
CA GLN A 522 17.84 9.87 -10.72
C GLN A 522 18.23 11.24 -10.16
N LEU A 523 18.84 11.28 -8.99
CA LEU A 523 19.21 12.50 -8.28
C LEU A 523 20.73 12.62 -8.16
N SER A 524 21.29 13.74 -8.63
CA SER A 524 22.68 14.12 -8.34
C SER A 524 22.77 14.77 -6.96
N VAL A 525 23.47 14.13 -6.02
CA VAL A 525 23.63 14.65 -4.65
C VAL A 525 24.38 15.99 -4.65
N LYS A 526 25.44 16.14 -5.46
CA LYS A 526 26.22 17.36 -5.59
C LYS A 526 25.39 18.55 -6.01
N ASN A 527 24.58 18.39 -7.06
CA ASN A 527 23.80 19.47 -7.66
C ASN A 527 22.41 19.60 -7.01
N ASN A 528 22.01 18.64 -6.20
CA ASN A 528 20.68 18.53 -5.60
C ASN A 528 19.54 18.64 -6.65
N ARG A 529 19.71 17.99 -7.82
CA ARG A 529 18.76 17.99 -8.94
C ARG A 529 18.37 16.57 -9.30
N ALA A 530 17.07 16.36 -9.47
CA ALA A 530 16.46 15.10 -9.87
C ALA A 530 15.94 15.17 -11.32
N ASN A 531 16.23 14.15 -12.10
CA ASN A 531 15.65 13.88 -13.42
C ASN A 531 14.69 12.68 -13.30
N THR A 532 13.58 12.74 -14.02
CA THR A 532 12.62 11.62 -14.09
C THR A 532 13.04 10.66 -15.19
N LEU A 533 13.23 9.39 -14.84
CA LEU A 533 13.54 8.30 -15.77
C LEU A 533 12.29 7.55 -16.21
N TRP A 534 11.29 7.47 -15.34
CA TRP A 534 10.01 6.81 -15.62
C TRP A 534 8.89 7.48 -14.83
N ASP A 535 7.69 7.54 -15.43
CA ASP A 535 6.52 8.17 -14.85
C ASP A 535 5.26 7.34 -15.14
N SER A 536 4.53 6.96 -14.11
CA SER A 536 3.28 6.22 -14.22
C SER A 536 2.11 7.08 -14.73
N GLN A 537 2.20 8.43 -14.59
CA GLN A 537 1.11 9.35 -14.93
C GLN A 537 0.65 9.21 -16.39
N PRO A 538 1.52 9.34 -17.42
CA PRO A 538 1.09 9.22 -18.80
C PRO A 538 0.70 7.80 -19.20
N ILE A 539 1.10 6.78 -18.43
CA ILE A 539 0.86 5.38 -18.75
C ILE A 539 -0.55 4.94 -18.30
N ALA A 540 -0.93 5.25 -17.06
CA ALA A 540 -2.13 4.69 -16.43
C ALA A 540 -3.11 5.74 -15.88
N TYR A 541 -2.69 6.99 -15.75
CA TYR A 541 -3.49 8.06 -15.13
C TYR A 541 -3.69 9.26 -16.06
N GLN A 542 -3.52 9.05 -17.36
CA GLN A 542 -3.84 10.08 -18.34
C GLN A 542 -5.32 10.48 -18.19
N ASN A 543 -5.58 11.78 -18.05
CA ASN A 543 -6.91 12.34 -17.87
C ASN A 543 -7.64 11.92 -16.57
N ALA A 544 -6.97 11.31 -15.58
CA ALA A 544 -7.58 11.02 -14.29
C ALA A 544 -7.85 12.31 -13.49
N GLU A 545 -9.06 12.45 -12.97
CA GLU A 545 -9.43 13.53 -12.06
C GLU A 545 -8.79 13.29 -10.70
N ILE A 546 -7.86 14.14 -10.32
CA ILE A 546 -7.18 14.08 -9.02
C ILE A 546 -7.77 15.16 -8.10
N ALA A 547 -7.95 14.83 -6.83
CA ALA A 547 -8.44 15.76 -5.84
C ALA A 547 -7.52 16.98 -5.71
N LYS A 548 -8.10 18.16 -5.45
CA LYS A 548 -7.34 19.32 -5.02
C LYS A 548 -6.89 19.10 -3.58
N LEU A 549 -5.57 19.15 -3.36
CA LEU A 549 -4.98 19.04 -2.03
C LEU A 549 -4.80 20.43 -1.40
N GLU A 550 -5.25 20.57 -0.16
CA GLU A 550 -5.01 21.75 0.66
C GLU A 550 -4.39 21.33 1.99
N GLU A 551 -3.37 22.04 2.47
CA GLU A 551 -2.84 21.87 3.82
C GLU A 551 -3.82 22.48 4.82
N PHE A 552 -4.10 21.78 5.91
CA PHE A 552 -4.96 22.29 6.97
C PHE A 552 -4.42 21.87 8.34
N ASN A 553 -3.84 22.83 9.04
CA ASN A 553 -3.29 22.65 10.39
C ASN A 553 -4.14 23.40 11.40
N PHE A 554 -4.17 22.96 12.64
CA PHE A 554 -4.78 23.69 13.74
C PHE A 554 -3.95 23.54 15.01
N THR A 555 -4.15 24.43 15.96
CA THR A 555 -3.57 24.33 17.29
C THR A 555 -4.63 23.79 18.24
N ASN A 556 -4.33 22.68 18.91
CA ASN A 556 -5.26 22.08 19.87
C ASN A 556 -5.34 22.88 21.19
N SER A 557 -6.27 22.51 22.07
CA SER A 557 -6.54 23.18 23.34
C SER A 557 -5.37 23.24 24.33
N VAL A 558 -4.34 22.39 24.12
CA VAL A 558 -3.11 22.39 24.92
C VAL A 558 -1.92 23.05 24.21
N GLY A 559 -2.15 23.75 23.11
CA GLY A 559 -1.13 24.51 22.40
C GLY A 559 -0.24 23.70 21.44
N THR A 560 -0.59 22.45 21.13
CA THR A 560 0.15 21.64 20.16
C THR A 560 -0.38 21.89 18.75
N GLU A 561 0.52 22.20 17.79
CA GLU A 561 0.15 22.25 16.37
C GLU A 561 -0.07 20.84 15.83
N ILE A 562 -1.25 20.57 15.28
CA ILE A 562 -1.63 19.33 14.64
C ILE A 562 -1.66 19.55 13.13
N LYS A 563 -0.85 18.82 12.41
CA LYS A 563 -0.76 18.87 10.95
C LYS A 563 -1.88 18.07 10.30
N GLY A 564 -2.37 18.56 9.17
CA GLY A 564 -3.36 17.83 8.38
C GLY A 564 -3.44 18.31 6.95
N ARG A 565 -4.26 17.63 6.16
CA ARG A 565 -4.50 17.93 4.75
C ARG A 565 -5.90 17.53 4.33
N VAL A 566 -6.46 18.28 3.40
CA VAL A 566 -7.81 18.06 2.88
C VAL A 566 -7.73 17.74 1.38
N TYR A 567 -8.38 16.65 0.99
CA TYR A 567 -8.59 16.28 -0.40
C TYR A 567 -10.00 16.73 -0.79
N ILE A 568 -10.07 17.69 -1.69
CA ILE A 568 -11.34 18.27 -2.18
C ILE A 568 -11.61 17.64 -3.56
N PRO A 569 -12.81 17.08 -3.79
CA PRO A 569 -13.21 16.55 -5.08
C PRO A 569 -12.98 17.54 -6.23
N HIS A 570 -12.53 17.02 -7.37
CA HIS A 570 -12.36 17.84 -8.57
C HIS A 570 -13.69 18.48 -8.98
N GLY A 571 -13.69 19.79 -9.24
CA GLY A 571 -14.91 20.50 -9.68
C GLY A 571 -16.02 20.61 -8.64
N LEU A 572 -15.75 20.42 -7.33
CA LEU A 572 -16.72 20.49 -6.26
C LEU A 572 -17.46 21.84 -6.25
N ASP A 573 -18.79 21.80 -6.23
CA ASP A 573 -19.63 22.97 -6.08
C ASP A 573 -19.72 23.40 -4.60
N LYS A 574 -18.90 24.38 -4.21
CA LYS A 574 -18.82 24.86 -2.84
C LYS A 574 -20.06 25.61 -2.35
N SER A 575 -21.06 25.82 -3.21
CA SER A 575 -22.35 26.40 -2.81
C SER A 575 -23.30 25.38 -2.19
N LYS A 576 -22.96 24.08 -2.33
CA LYS A 576 -23.72 22.95 -1.77
C LYS A 576 -23.02 22.36 -0.57
N GLN A 577 -23.78 21.60 0.22
CA GLN A 577 -23.26 20.84 1.36
C GLN A 577 -22.83 19.43 0.93
N HIS A 578 -21.63 19.00 1.36
CA HIS A 578 -21.02 17.74 0.94
C HIS A 578 -20.69 16.84 2.13
N PRO A 579 -20.78 15.50 2.00
CA PRO A 579 -20.33 14.57 3.02
C PRO A 579 -18.80 14.59 3.14
N ALA A 580 -18.28 14.28 4.32
CA ALA A 580 -16.85 14.20 4.53
C ALA A 580 -16.43 12.94 5.28
N LEU A 581 -15.16 12.50 5.00
CA LEU A 581 -14.51 11.42 5.68
C LEU A 581 -13.29 11.93 6.46
N ILE A 582 -13.22 11.59 7.73
CA ILE A 582 -12.10 11.93 8.61
C ILE A 582 -11.21 10.71 8.76
N TYR A 583 -9.93 10.84 8.42
CA TYR A 583 -8.95 9.76 8.49
C TYR A 583 -7.74 10.11 9.36
N TYR A 584 -7.30 9.16 10.12
CA TYR A 584 -6.21 9.27 11.09
C TYR A 584 -5.58 7.88 11.32
N TYR A 585 -4.46 7.83 12.02
CA TYR A 585 -3.95 6.58 12.57
C TYR A 585 -4.00 6.59 14.10
N GLY A 586 -3.45 7.61 14.74
CA GLY A 586 -3.47 7.79 16.19
C GLY A 586 -2.44 6.98 16.97
N GLY A 587 -1.67 6.11 16.29
CA GLY A 587 -0.53 5.38 16.83
C GLY A 587 0.81 6.04 16.50
N THR A 588 1.90 5.27 16.60
CA THR A 588 3.26 5.79 16.43
C THR A 588 3.63 6.19 15.00
N SER A 589 2.87 5.77 14.00
CA SER A 589 3.18 6.08 12.60
C SER A 589 2.33 7.21 12.07
N PRO A 590 2.88 8.17 11.32
CA PRO A 590 2.08 9.17 10.63
C PRO A 590 1.29 8.55 9.46
N VAL A 591 0.19 9.19 9.08
CA VAL A 591 -0.55 8.86 7.85
C VAL A 591 0.22 9.43 6.67
N SER A 592 0.84 8.56 5.88
CA SER A 592 1.68 8.93 4.74
C SER A 592 0.90 9.68 3.64
N ARG A 593 1.61 10.52 2.88
CA ARG A 593 1.13 11.24 1.69
C ARG A 593 1.17 10.43 0.39
N GLY A 594 1.34 9.12 0.44
CA GLY A 594 1.40 8.33 -0.79
C GLY A 594 0.16 8.51 -1.66
N PHE A 595 0.35 8.58 -2.98
CA PHE A 595 -0.75 8.68 -3.95
C PHE A 595 -1.66 7.45 -3.92
N THR A 596 -1.04 6.28 -3.84
CA THR A 596 -1.70 5.00 -3.69
C THR A 596 -1.39 4.43 -2.30
N GLY A 597 -2.18 3.49 -1.86
CA GLY A 597 -1.96 2.85 -0.57
C GLY A 597 -3.14 1.99 -0.15
N ARG A 598 -3.12 1.61 1.12
CA ARG A 598 -4.21 0.86 1.73
C ARG A 598 -5.51 1.68 1.73
N TYR A 599 -5.41 2.98 1.96
CA TYR A 599 -6.53 3.94 1.98
C TYR A 599 -6.31 5.00 0.91
N PRO A 600 -7.04 4.91 -0.22
CA PRO A 600 -6.81 5.76 -1.38
C PRO A 600 -7.63 7.06 -1.29
N PHE A 601 -7.09 8.11 -0.66
CA PHE A 601 -7.81 9.37 -0.40
C PHE A 601 -8.32 10.06 -1.67
N ASN A 602 -7.51 10.05 -2.74
CA ASN A 602 -7.93 10.59 -4.04
C ASN A 602 -9.15 9.84 -4.61
N PHE A 603 -9.23 8.51 -4.41
CA PHE A 603 -10.36 7.70 -4.85
C PHE A 603 -11.63 8.01 -4.06
N TRP A 604 -11.53 8.22 -2.76
CA TRP A 604 -12.70 8.64 -1.97
C TRP A 604 -13.16 10.03 -2.36
N ALA A 605 -12.24 10.96 -2.62
CA ALA A 605 -12.58 12.28 -3.12
C ALA A 605 -13.28 12.21 -4.48
N THR A 606 -12.80 11.38 -5.41
CA THR A 606 -13.44 11.16 -6.70
C THR A 606 -14.87 10.60 -6.56
N ASN A 607 -15.15 9.85 -5.48
CA ASN A 607 -16.49 9.36 -5.14
C ASN A 607 -17.35 10.41 -4.36
N GLY A 608 -16.95 11.68 -4.38
CA GLY A 608 -17.75 12.81 -3.87
C GLY A 608 -17.59 13.13 -2.40
N TYR A 609 -16.61 12.56 -1.72
CA TYR A 609 -16.31 12.86 -0.32
C TYR A 609 -15.20 13.91 -0.19
N VAL A 610 -15.40 14.91 0.66
CA VAL A 610 -14.29 15.74 1.15
C VAL A 610 -13.52 14.90 2.18
N VAL A 611 -12.20 14.73 2.00
CA VAL A 611 -11.44 13.84 2.89
C VAL A 611 -10.43 14.66 3.70
N TYR A 612 -10.59 14.68 5.01
CA TYR A 612 -9.65 15.31 5.93
C TYR A 612 -8.77 14.24 6.58
N VAL A 613 -7.47 14.38 6.43
CA VAL A 613 -6.45 13.50 7.04
C VAL A 613 -5.64 14.32 8.02
N LEU A 614 -5.61 13.93 9.29
CA LEU A 614 -4.83 14.62 10.31
C LEU A 614 -3.84 13.70 11.02
N GLN A 615 -2.83 14.30 11.63
CA GLN A 615 -1.72 13.65 12.33
C GLN A 615 -1.83 13.92 13.83
N PRO A 616 -2.60 13.12 14.59
CA PRO A 616 -2.76 13.35 16.03
C PRO A 616 -1.45 13.12 16.78
N SER A 617 -1.33 13.68 17.98
CA SER A 617 -0.19 13.55 18.88
C SER A 617 0.23 12.10 19.08
N GLY A 618 1.53 11.85 19.10
CA GLY A 618 2.12 10.53 19.30
C GLY A 618 2.78 9.92 18.06
N ALA A 619 2.57 10.50 16.87
CA ALA A 619 3.24 10.04 15.63
C ALA A 619 4.72 10.43 15.61
N THR A 620 5.57 9.55 15.03
CA THR A 620 6.99 9.84 14.77
C THR A 620 7.15 10.79 13.59
N GLY A 621 8.33 11.44 13.49
CA GLY A 621 8.64 12.39 12.42
C GLY A 621 8.21 13.83 12.70
N PHE A 622 7.61 14.09 13.85
CA PHE A 622 7.22 15.43 14.34
C PHE A 622 8.04 15.87 15.55
N GLY A 623 9.18 15.24 15.78
CA GLY A 623 10.03 15.44 16.93
C GLY A 623 9.69 14.54 18.12
N GLN A 624 10.69 14.32 18.99
CA GLN A 624 10.58 13.36 20.08
C GLN A 624 9.54 13.74 21.15
N GLU A 625 9.32 15.04 21.39
CA GLU A 625 8.29 15.49 22.35
C GLU A 625 6.88 15.19 21.85
N PHE A 626 6.67 15.26 20.54
CA PHE A 626 5.40 14.92 19.93
C PHE A 626 5.16 13.40 19.97
N SER A 627 6.15 12.60 19.59
CA SER A 627 6.03 11.14 19.54
C SER A 627 5.94 10.52 20.94
N ALA A 628 6.57 11.10 21.94
CA ALA A 628 6.52 10.63 23.35
C ALA A 628 5.09 10.66 23.94
N LYS A 629 4.20 11.51 23.42
CA LYS A 629 2.79 11.58 23.87
C LYS A 629 2.00 10.29 23.65
N HIS A 630 2.53 9.35 22.85
CA HIS A 630 1.92 8.04 22.64
C HIS A 630 2.18 7.05 23.79
N VAL A 631 3.31 7.21 24.49
CA VAL A 631 3.73 6.22 25.49
C VAL A 631 2.84 6.26 26.73
N ASN A 632 2.23 5.13 27.07
CA ASN A 632 1.22 4.97 28.11
C ASN A 632 -0.06 5.81 27.91
N ASP A 633 -0.29 6.27 26.68
CA ASP A 633 -1.54 6.90 26.28
C ASP A 633 -1.99 6.37 24.89
N TRP A 634 -2.80 5.32 24.90
CA TRP A 634 -3.24 4.67 23.67
C TRP A 634 -4.30 5.49 22.94
N GLY A 635 -5.18 6.17 23.63
CA GLY A 635 -6.32 6.74 22.94
C GLY A 635 -6.80 8.11 23.39
N ASN A 636 -6.37 8.61 24.55
CA ASN A 636 -6.96 9.83 25.10
C ASN A 636 -6.53 11.07 24.32
N ARG A 637 -5.24 11.36 24.28
CA ARG A 637 -4.72 12.56 23.62
C ARG A 637 -5.02 12.55 22.11
N ALA A 638 -4.76 11.42 21.44
CA ALA A 638 -5.01 11.32 20.01
C ALA A 638 -6.50 11.48 19.66
N ALA A 639 -7.42 10.93 20.47
CA ALA A 639 -8.86 11.13 20.25
C ALA A 639 -9.28 12.58 20.43
N ASP A 640 -8.75 13.27 21.46
CA ASP A 640 -9.04 14.68 21.70
C ASP A 640 -8.56 15.53 20.50
N ASP A 641 -7.34 15.29 19.99
CA ASP A 641 -6.82 15.96 18.79
C ASP A 641 -7.69 15.75 17.57
N ILE A 642 -8.23 14.54 17.38
CA ILE A 642 -9.11 14.22 16.25
C ILE A 642 -10.45 14.94 16.38
N ILE A 643 -11.05 14.96 17.57
CA ILE A 643 -12.31 15.64 17.84
C ILE A 643 -12.16 17.16 17.64
N GLU A 644 -11.11 17.77 18.23
CA GLU A 644 -10.83 19.20 18.07
C GLU A 644 -10.51 19.55 16.61
N GLY A 645 -9.69 18.73 15.92
CA GLY A 645 -9.36 18.93 14.53
C GLY A 645 -10.55 18.81 13.60
N THR A 646 -11.48 17.90 13.89
CA THR A 646 -12.73 17.78 13.11
C THR A 646 -13.62 19.01 13.30
N LYS A 647 -13.70 19.57 14.50
CA LYS A 647 -14.42 20.82 14.75
C LYS A 647 -13.79 22.00 13.99
N ALA A 648 -12.46 22.17 14.10
CA ALA A 648 -11.74 23.22 13.37
C ALA A 648 -11.87 23.08 11.85
N PHE A 649 -11.89 21.84 11.35
CA PHE A 649 -12.13 21.54 9.92
C PHE A 649 -13.54 22.01 9.50
N LEU A 650 -14.58 21.69 10.26
CA LEU A 650 -15.96 22.11 9.97
C LEU A 650 -16.10 23.64 9.99
N ASP A 651 -15.44 24.31 10.94
CA ASP A 651 -15.46 25.78 11.03
C ASP A 651 -14.75 26.43 9.82
N SER A 652 -13.77 25.76 9.21
CA SER A 652 -13.01 26.29 8.08
C SER A 652 -13.61 25.94 6.71
N TYR A 653 -14.28 24.79 6.61
CA TYR A 653 -14.84 24.27 5.35
C TYR A 653 -16.36 24.24 5.39
N GLN A 654 -16.99 25.40 5.32
CA GLN A 654 -18.44 25.61 5.49
C GLN A 654 -19.31 24.84 4.47
N PHE A 655 -18.74 24.35 3.38
CA PHE A 655 -19.40 23.50 2.40
C PHE A 655 -19.43 22.01 2.83
N VAL A 656 -18.89 21.66 3.99
CA VAL A 656 -19.00 20.32 4.57
C VAL A 656 -20.21 20.24 5.47
N ASP A 657 -21.05 19.21 5.26
CA ASP A 657 -22.22 18.96 6.08
C ASP A 657 -21.82 18.24 7.39
N LYS A 658 -21.96 18.94 8.49
CA LYS A 658 -21.65 18.39 9.82
C LYS A 658 -22.51 17.18 10.22
N ASN A 659 -23.64 16.95 9.58
CA ASN A 659 -24.53 15.81 9.84
C ASN A 659 -24.21 14.61 8.91
N ARG A 660 -23.24 14.75 8.00
CA ARG A 660 -22.83 13.70 7.07
C ARG A 660 -21.32 13.47 7.16
N LEU A 661 -20.85 13.21 8.40
CA LEU A 661 -19.46 12.92 8.69
C LEU A 661 -19.26 11.43 8.90
N GLY A 662 -18.32 10.84 8.19
CA GLY A 662 -17.82 9.50 8.45
C GLY A 662 -16.39 9.53 8.99
N ASN A 663 -16.03 8.55 9.78
CA ASN A 663 -14.64 8.34 10.16
C ASN A 663 -14.23 6.88 9.98
N LEU A 664 -12.95 6.65 9.75
CA LEU A 664 -12.45 5.30 9.57
C LEU A 664 -10.95 5.19 9.89
N GLY A 665 -10.56 3.99 10.26
CA GLY A 665 -9.16 3.66 10.47
C GLY A 665 -8.91 2.17 10.50
N ALA A 666 -7.63 1.77 10.38
CA ALA A 666 -7.22 0.38 10.45
C ALA A 666 -6.19 0.13 11.54
N SER A 667 -6.22 -1.09 12.10
CA SER A 667 -5.26 -1.50 13.10
C SER A 667 -5.36 -0.57 14.32
N TYR A 668 -4.30 0.17 14.62
CA TYR A 668 -4.39 1.23 15.64
C TYR A 668 -5.46 2.29 15.28
N GLY A 669 -5.60 2.64 14.00
CA GLY A 669 -6.68 3.52 13.55
C GLY A 669 -8.07 2.90 13.73
N GLY A 670 -8.20 1.58 13.65
CA GLY A 670 -9.44 0.87 13.97
C GLY A 670 -9.77 0.89 15.46
N PHE A 671 -8.76 0.72 16.31
CA PHE A 671 -8.86 0.98 17.75
C PHE A 671 -9.33 2.41 18.02
N MET A 672 -8.69 3.39 17.39
CA MET A 672 -9.02 4.80 17.51
C MET A 672 -10.44 5.11 17.06
N THR A 673 -10.92 4.45 15.98
CA THR A 673 -12.32 4.59 15.52
C THR A 673 -13.31 4.08 16.58
N MET A 674 -13.06 2.93 17.18
CA MET A 674 -13.88 2.41 18.28
C MET A 674 -13.80 3.32 19.52
N THR A 675 -12.60 3.84 19.84
CA THR A 675 -12.40 4.81 20.93
C THR A 675 -13.21 6.09 20.72
N LEU A 676 -13.17 6.66 19.51
CA LEU A 676 -13.94 7.85 19.16
C LEU A 676 -15.44 7.61 19.27
N ALA A 677 -15.94 6.45 18.85
CA ALA A 677 -17.35 6.09 18.97
C ALA A 677 -17.82 6.04 20.44
N THR A 678 -16.89 5.79 21.39
CA THR A 678 -17.21 5.84 22.84
C THR A 678 -17.11 7.25 23.43
N LYS A 679 -16.45 8.21 22.74
CA LYS A 679 -16.17 9.56 23.25
C LYS A 679 -17.03 10.66 22.64
N THR A 680 -17.56 10.44 21.44
CA THR A 680 -18.31 11.47 20.70
C THR A 680 -19.36 10.86 19.78
N ASP A 681 -20.46 11.57 19.55
CA ASP A 681 -21.53 11.23 18.62
C ASP A 681 -21.53 12.13 17.36
N MET A 682 -20.41 12.82 17.09
CA MET A 682 -20.30 13.74 15.94
C MET A 682 -20.28 13.04 14.58
N PHE A 683 -20.00 11.71 14.54
CA PHE A 683 -19.93 10.94 13.31
C PHE A 683 -21.26 10.23 13.05
N SER A 684 -21.73 10.29 11.79
CA SER A 684 -22.95 9.60 11.34
C SER A 684 -22.72 8.15 10.94
N ALA A 685 -21.45 7.77 10.68
CA ALA A 685 -21.02 6.40 10.42
C ALA A 685 -19.54 6.23 10.71
N SER A 686 -19.16 5.06 11.24
CA SER A 686 -17.76 4.71 11.57
C SER A 686 -17.38 3.36 11.01
N ILE A 687 -16.13 3.22 10.50
CA ILE A 687 -15.58 1.94 10.05
C ILE A 687 -14.29 1.64 10.79
N SER A 688 -14.28 0.54 11.57
CA SER A 688 -13.08 0.00 12.20
C SER A 688 -12.60 -1.22 11.44
N HIS A 689 -11.43 -1.13 10.78
CA HIS A 689 -10.80 -2.26 10.13
C HIS A 689 -9.69 -2.84 11.01
N ALA A 690 -9.78 -4.14 11.33
CA ALA A 690 -8.79 -4.87 12.13
C ALA A 690 -8.38 -4.10 13.39
N GLY A 691 -9.37 -3.49 14.08
CA GLY A 691 -9.17 -2.65 15.25
C GLY A 691 -9.06 -3.46 16.52
N ILE A 692 -8.40 -2.89 17.52
CA ILE A 692 -8.21 -3.45 18.85
C ILE A 692 -9.35 -2.97 19.75
N SER A 693 -10.15 -3.86 20.30
CA SER A 693 -11.25 -3.50 21.23
C SER A 693 -10.86 -3.65 22.69
N ASN A 694 -9.89 -4.53 22.98
CA ASN A 694 -9.43 -4.83 24.32
C ASN A 694 -7.90 -4.92 24.35
N LEU A 695 -7.26 -3.98 25.02
CA LEU A 695 -5.80 -3.89 25.11
C LEU A 695 -5.17 -5.13 25.76
N THR A 696 -5.86 -5.77 26.71
CA THR A 696 -5.36 -6.98 27.40
C THR A 696 -5.34 -8.19 26.46
N SER A 697 -6.43 -8.44 25.71
CA SER A 697 -6.47 -9.55 24.76
C SER A 697 -5.50 -9.34 23.60
N TYR A 698 -5.40 -8.13 23.06
CA TYR A 698 -4.40 -7.79 22.04
C TYR A 698 -2.97 -8.02 22.55
N TRP A 699 -2.63 -7.53 23.75
CA TRP A 699 -1.31 -7.73 24.36
C TRP A 699 -0.97 -9.22 24.45
N GLY A 700 -1.91 -10.06 24.91
CA GLY A 700 -1.67 -11.48 25.14
C GLY A 700 -1.82 -12.38 23.90
N HIS A 701 -2.74 -12.07 22.97
CA HIS A 701 -3.08 -12.91 21.83
C HIS A 701 -2.46 -12.42 20.52
N GLY A 702 -2.34 -11.13 20.30
CA GLY A 702 -1.72 -10.57 19.08
C GLY A 702 -0.28 -11.05 18.92
N TRP A 703 0.13 -11.48 17.72
CA TRP A 703 1.50 -11.94 17.48
C TRP A 703 2.53 -10.86 17.85
N TRP A 704 2.22 -9.61 17.53
CA TRP A 704 3.03 -8.45 17.84
C TRP A 704 2.61 -7.76 19.15
N GLY A 705 1.48 -8.18 19.76
CA GLY A 705 0.85 -7.45 20.84
C GLY A 705 1.79 -7.15 22.02
N TYR A 706 2.48 -8.15 22.55
CA TYR A 706 3.39 -7.96 23.68
C TYR A 706 4.65 -7.16 23.29
N LEU A 707 5.14 -7.29 22.03
CA LEU A 707 6.28 -6.53 21.53
C LEU A 707 5.92 -5.06 21.32
N TYR A 708 4.79 -4.78 20.67
CA TYR A 708 4.33 -3.42 20.46
C TYR A 708 4.01 -2.74 21.80
N SER A 709 3.30 -3.45 22.68
CA SER A 709 2.93 -2.91 24.00
C SER A 709 4.15 -2.68 24.91
N SER A 710 5.25 -3.37 24.69
CA SER A 710 6.49 -3.12 25.46
C SER A 710 7.04 -1.70 25.27
N GLU A 711 6.74 -1.07 24.14
CA GLU A 711 7.08 0.33 23.85
C GLU A 711 5.89 1.27 24.08
N ALA A 712 4.72 0.94 23.54
CA ALA A 712 3.53 1.78 23.65
C ALA A 712 2.95 1.84 25.07
N SER A 713 3.13 0.76 25.87
CA SER A 713 2.72 0.67 27.28
C SER A 713 3.95 0.43 28.17
N LYS A 714 4.99 1.20 27.98
CA LYS A 714 6.29 1.01 28.62
C LYS A 714 6.18 0.88 30.14
N ASN A 715 6.74 -0.22 30.67
CA ASN A 715 6.66 -0.60 32.07
C ASN A 715 5.24 -0.84 32.60
N SER A 716 4.24 -0.91 31.72
CA SER A 716 2.83 -1.14 32.08
C SER A 716 2.35 -2.47 31.50
N TYR A 717 1.75 -3.28 32.38
CA TYR A 717 1.22 -4.61 32.07
C TYR A 717 -0.20 -4.75 32.65
N PRO A 718 -1.02 -5.69 32.20
CA PRO A 718 -2.37 -5.89 32.73
C PRO A 718 -2.41 -6.05 34.26
N TRP A 719 -1.37 -6.60 34.89
CA TRP A 719 -1.32 -6.84 36.34
C TRP A 719 -0.75 -5.67 37.17
N ASN A 720 -0.08 -4.69 36.59
CA ASN A 720 0.48 -3.54 37.30
C ASN A 720 -0.10 -2.18 36.91
N ASN A 721 -0.83 -2.10 35.78
CA ASN A 721 -1.51 -0.89 35.32
C ASN A 721 -2.89 -1.25 34.72
N MET A 722 -3.74 -1.88 35.50
CA MET A 722 -5.11 -2.26 35.10
C MET A 722 -5.89 -1.06 34.56
N LYS A 723 -5.66 0.14 35.10
CA LYS A 723 -6.34 1.35 34.66
C LYS A 723 -6.11 1.62 33.15
N LEU A 724 -4.86 1.56 32.69
CA LEU A 724 -4.55 1.72 31.27
C LEU A 724 -5.26 0.65 30.41
N TYR A 725 -5.16 -0.60 30.83
CA TYR A 725 -5.69 -1.73 30.06
C TYR A 725 -7.23 -1.82 30.07
N SER A 726 -7.91 -1.29 31.08
CA SER A 726 -9.38 -1.25 31.14
C SER A 726 -9.95 0.05 30.60
N GLU A 727 -9.55 1.21 31.12
CA GLU A 727 -10.17 2.50 30.78
C GLU A 727 -9.95 2.90 29.31
N GLN A 728 -8.77 2.53 28.73
CA GLN A 728 -8.46 2.83 27.36
C GLN A 728 -8.84 1.73 26.37
N SER A 729 -9.49 0.65 26.82
CA SER A 729 -10.06 -0.36 25.94
C SER A 729 -11.49 0.00 25.54
N PRO A 730 -11.79 0.17 24.24
CA PRO A 730 -13.12 0.58 23.79
C PRO A 730 -14.28 -0.29 24.30
N VAL A 731 -14.07 -1.60 24.41
CA VAL A 731 -15.12 -2.52 24.83
C VAL A 731 -15.69 -2.23 26.22
N PHE A 732 -14.89 -1.72 27.15
CA PHE A 732 -15.37 -1.36 28.50
C PHE A 732 -16.17 -0.06 28.55
N ASN A 733 -16.32 0.61 27.42
CA ASN A 733 -17.11 1.81 27.22
C ASN A 733 -18.12 1.61 26.05
N ALA A 734 -18.42 0.37 25.68
CA ALA A 734 -19.29 0.07 24.54
C ALA A 734 -20.73 0.60 24.72
N ASP A 735 -21.20 0.73 25.96
CA ASP A 735 -22.49 1.31 26.33
C ASP A 735 -22.66 2.79 25.93
N LYS A 736 -21.54 3.50 25.65
CA LYS A 736 -21.55 4.89 25.20
C LYS A 736 -21.68 5.04 23.68
N VAL A 737 -21.47 3.97 22.91
CA VAL A 737 -21.51 4.00 21.45
C VAL A 737 -22.92 4.23 20.96
N LYS A 738 -23.10 5.24 20.09
CA LYS A 738 -24.37 5.56 19.43
C LYS A 738 -24.23 5.55 17.90
N THR A 739 -23.03 5.84 17.40
CA THR A 739 -22.73 5.91 15.98
C THR A 739 -22.82 4.51 15.34
N PRO A 740 -23.53 4.35 14.21
CA PRO A 740 -23.49 3.13 13.42
C PRO A 740 -22.05 2.71 13.12
N LEU A 741 -21.71 1.45 13.45
CA LEU A 741 -20.33 0.96 13.37
C LEU A 741 -20.21 -0.26 12.46
N LEU A 742 -19.38 -0.17 11.44
CA LEU A 742 -18.96 -1.33 10.65
C LEU A 742 -17.61 -1.83 11.13
N LEU A 743 -17.55 -3.10 11.49
CA LEU A 743 -16.32 -3.82 11.81
C LEU A 743 -15.90 -4.64 10.59
N ILE A 744 -14.68 -4.42 10.10
CA ILE A 744 -14.10 -5.18 8.99
C ILE A 744 -12.85 -5.91 9.48
N HIS A 745 -12.72 -7.23 9.20
CA HIS A 745 -11.56 -7.99 9.63
C HIS A 745 -11.22 -9.13 8.66
N GLY A 746 -9.93 -9.46 8.53
CA GLY A 746 -9.50 -10.72 7.94
C GLY A 746 -9.51 -11.83 8.99
N ASP A 747 -10.14 -12.98 8.70
CA ASP A 747 -10.28 -14.07 9.70
C ASP A 747 -8.95 -14.81 9.97
N ALA A 748 -7.94 -14.62 9.12
CA ALA A 748 -6.58 -15.12 9.29
C ALA A 748 -5.58 -14.03 9.73
N ASP A 749 -6.06 -12.94 10.32
CA ASP A 749 -5.22 -11.82 10.77
C ASP A 749 -4.26 -12.29 11.89
N THR A 750 -2.96 -12.20 11.58
CA THR A 750 -1.87 -12.60 12.48
C THR A 750 -1.38 -11.48 13.37
N ASN A 751 -1.68 -10.23 13.05
CA ASN A 751 -1.26 -9.05 13.81
C ASN A 751 -2.28 -8.67 14.89
N VAL A 752 -3.51 -8.38 14.48
CA VAL A 752 -4.63 -8.12 15.37
C VAL A 752 -5.62 -9.27 15.22
N PRO A 753 -5.80 -10.11 16.23
CA PRO A 753 -6.71 -11.25 16.10
C PRO A 753 -8.15 -10.83 15.80
N VAL A 754 -8.84 -11.54 14.91
CA VAL A 754 -10.25 -11.29 14.55
C VAL A 754 -11.18 -11.25 15.77
N GLY A 755 -10.80 -11.93 16.86
CA GLY A 755 -11.49 -11.90 18.15
C GLY A 755 -11.68 -10.49 18.73
N GLU A 756 -10.81 -9.53 18.38
CA GLU A 756 -10.98 -8.14 18.79
C GLU A 756 -12.26 -7.52 18.20
N SER A 757 -12.54 -7.78 16.92
CA SER A 757 -13.81 -7.35 16.30
C SER A 757 -15.00 -8.14 16.86
N HIS A 758 -14.87 -9.45 17.11
CA HIS A 758 -15.95 -10.25 17.73
C HIS A 758 -16.35 -9.74 19.12
N ILE A 759 -15.37 -9.36 19.94
CA ILE A 759 -15.62 -8.82 21.29
C ILE A 759 -16.49 -7.56 21.20
N MET A 760 -16.10 -6.59 20.36
CA MET A 760 -16.85 -5.35 20.18
C MET A 760 -18.21 -5.58 19.52
N TYR A 761 -18.29 -6.44 18.50
CA TYR A 761 -19.53 -6.83 17.83
C TYR A 761 -20.54 -7.40 18.83
N THR A 762 -20.10 -8.36 19.66
CA THR A 762 -20.95 -9.00 20.67
C THR A 762 -21.46 -7.98 21.69
N ALA A 763 -20.57 -7.12 22.21
CA ALA A 763 -20.97 -6.10 23.18
C ALA A 763 -22.04 -5.15 22.60
N LEU A 764 -21.82 -4.63 21.38
CA LEU A 764 -22.76 -3.69 20.75
C LEU A 764 -24.10 -4.36 20.37
N LYS A 765 -24.09 -5.65 19.93
CA LYS A 765 -25.32 -6.38 19.66
C LYS A 765 -26.15 -6.60 20.93
N LEU A 766 -25.50 -6.94 22.04
CA LEU A 766 -26.21 -7.10 23.34
C LEU A 766 -26.74 -5.76 23.86
N LEU A 767 -26.10 -4.65 23.52
CA LEU A 767 -26.57 -3.29 23.84
C LEU A 767 -27.60 -2.75 22.83
N ASN A 768 -28.00 -3.56 21.85
CA ASN A 768 -28.94 -3.18 20.79
C ASN A 768 -28.48 -1.95 19.98
N GLN A 769 -27.15 -1.81 19.81
CA GLN A 769 -26.58 -0.75 18.97
C GLN A 769 -26.50 -1.20 17.50
N ASP A 770 -26.48 -0.20 16.59
CA ASP A 770 -26.34 -0.45 15.15
C ASP A 770 -24.89 -0.83 14.84
N VAL A 771 -24.64 -2.13 14.68
CA VAL A 771 -23.32 -2.68 14.32
C VAL A 771 -23.47 -3.80 13.30
N GLU A 772 -22.62 -3.73 12.27
CA GLU A 772 -22.44 -4.79 11.28
C GLU A 772 -20.99 -5.26 11.29
N MET A 773 -20.72 -6.49 10.86
CA MET A 773 -19.37 -7.06 10.77
C MET A 773 -19.20 -7.80 9.46
N ILE A 774 -18.10 -7.53 8.76
CA ILE A 774 -17.69 -8.20 7.51
C ILE A 774 -16.34 -8.87 7.71
N GLU A 775 -16.32 -10.19 7.57
CA GLU A 775 -15.10 -10.99 7.62
C GLU A 775 -14.61 -11.39 6.23
N TYR A 776 -13.35 -11.09 5.93
CA TYR A 776 -12.70 -11.51 4.70
C TYR A 776 -11.99 -12.85 4.91
N LYS A 777 -12.61 -13.94 4.41
CA LYS A 777 -12.11 -15.31 4.61
C LYS A 777 -10.70 -15.51 4.05
N GLY A 778 -9.81 -16.06 4.90
CA GLY A 778 -8.40 -16.30 4.59
C GLY A 778 -7.59 -15.03 4.30
N ALA A 779 -8.10 -13.84 4.67
CA ALA A 779 -7.36 -12.61 4.58
C ALA A 779 -6.59 -12.35 5.88
N ASP A 780 -5.35 -11.88 5.73
CA ASP A 780 -4.52 -11.37 6.81
C ASP A 780 -4.74 -9.85 6.98
N HIS A 781 -4.05 -9.25 7.91
CA HIS A 781 -4.15 -7.86 8.38
C HIS A 781 -4.24 -6.79 7.28
N GLN A 782 -3.62 -7.00 6.14
CA GLN A 782 -3.52 -5.99 5.07
C GLN A 782 -4.54 -6.16 3.93
N ILE A 783 -5.19 -7.30 3.80
CA ILE A 783 -6.09 -7.63 2.68
C ILE A 783 -5.41 -7.32 1.32
N PHE A 784 -4.30 -8.02 1.03
CA PHE A 784 -3.46 -7.72 -0.13
C PHE A 784 -3.99 -8.27 -1.47
N ALA A 785 -4.78 -9.36 -1.46
CA ALA A 785 -5.27 -9.95 -2.68
C ALA A 785 -6.14 -8.96 -3.47
N ARG A 786 -5.91 -8.85 -4.78
CA ARG A 786 -6.51 -7.85 -5.66
C ARG A 786 -8.04 -7.85 -5.61
N ASP A 787 -8.66 -9.01 -5.77
CA ASP A 787 -10.11 -9.20 -5.72
C ASP A 787 -10.71 -8.78 -4.38
N ARG A 788 -10.10 -9.23 -3.27
CA ARG A 788 -10.51 -8.86 -1.92
C ARG A 788 -10.32 -7.37 -1.65
N ARG A 789 -9.25 -6.76 -2.20
CA ARG A 789 -8.99 -5.33 -2.05
C ARG A 789 -10.05 -4.49 -2.74
N PHE A 790 -10.48 -4.87 -3.93
CA PHE A 790 -11.57 -4.19 -4.63
C PHE A 790 -12.88 -4.32 -3.87
N GLN A 791 -13.23 -5.53 -3.44
CA GLN A 791 -14.43 -5.74 -2.64
C GLN A 791 -14.38 -4.94 -1.34
N TRP A 792 -13.24 -4.88 -0.66
CA TRP A 792 -13.06 -4.13 0.58
C TRP A 792 -13.21 -2.62 0.39
N TRP A 793 -12.63 -2.04 -0.65
CA TRP A 793 -12.82 -0.63 -0.97
C TRP A 793 -14.28 -0.31 -1.30
N ASN A 794 -14.94 -1.17 -2.07
CA ASN A 794 -16.35 -1.06 -2.40
C ASN A 794 -17.24 -1.19 -1.14
N THR A 795 -16.92 -2.11 -0.23
CA THR A 795 -17.62 -2.27 1.06
C THR A 795 -17.62 -0.97 1.87
N MET A 796 -16.46 -0.32 1.98
CA MET A 796 -16.34 0.94 2.72
C MET A 796 -17.17 2.05 2.08
N LEU A 797 -17.09 2.21 0.76
CA LEU A 797 -17.87 3.24 0.05
C LEU A 797 -19.37 2.96 0.13
N ALA A 798 -19.81 1.72 -0.09
CA ALA A 798 -21.22 1.34 -0.01
C ALA A 798 -21.80 1.57 1.39
N TYR A 799 -21.02 1.35 2.44
CA TYR A 799 -21.43 1.64 3.81
C TYR A 799 -21.56 3.14 4.05
N PHE A 800 -20.60 3.94 3.60
CA PHE A 800 -20.68 5.39 3.72
C PHE A 800 -21.78 5.99 2.83
N ASP A 801 -22.00 5.49 1.61
CA ASP A 801 -23.10 5.93 0.75
C ASP A 801 -24.45 5.67 1.44
N LYS A 802 -24.65 4.50 2.07
CA LYS A 802 -25.84 4.16 2.84
C LYS A 802 -26.12 5.19 3.94
N HIS A 803 -25.12 5.59 4.73
CA HIS A 803 -25.29 6.41 5.92
C HIS A 803 -25.09 7.91 5.70
N LEU A 804 -24.23 8.32 4.76
CA LEU A 804 -23.84 9.72 4.57
C LEU A 804 -24.49 10.36 3.34
N LYS A 805 -24.96 9.55 2.38
CA LYS A 805 -25.67 10.02 1.18
C LYS A 805 -27.13 9.57 1.14
N GLU A 806 -27.55 8.73 2.10
CA GLU A 806 -28.87 8.09 2.12
C GLU A 806 -29.12 7.22 0.88
N GLU A 807 -28.07 6.57 0.36
CA GLU A 807 -28.07 5.73 -0.82
C GLU A 807 -27.75 4.26 -0.44
N PRO A 808 -28.73 3.47 0.09
CA PRO A 808 -28.49 2.13 0.61
C PRO A 808 -28.38 1.04 -0.48
N GLN A 809 -28.69 1.35 -1.76
CA GLN A 809 -28.86 0.36 -2.84
C GLN A 809 -27.58 -0.46 -3.07
N TRP A 810 -26.41 0.19 -3.02
CA TRP A 810 -25.14 -0.50 -3.19
C TRP A 810 -24.85 -1.47 -2.04
N TRP A 811 -25.09 -1.04 -0.79
CA TRP A 811 -24.97 -1.91 0.38
C TRP A 811 -25.93 -3.09 0.32
N GLN A 812 -27.18 -2.84 -0.06
CA GLN A 812 -28.20 -3.89 -0.23
C GLN A 812 -27.83 -4.89 -1.33
N HIS A 813 -27.28 -4.41 -2.47
CA HIS A 813 -26.76 -5.29 -3.52
C HIS A 813 -25.64 -6.20 -3.03
N MET A 814 -24.71 -5.68 -2.23
CA MET A 814 -23.58 -6.46 -1.72
C MET A 814 -23.96 -7.42 -0.58
N TYR A 815 -24.84 -6.99 0.33
CA TYR A 815 -25.05 -7.65 1.63
C TYR A 815 -26.52 -7.84 2.03
N GLY A 816 -27.47 -7.38 1.27
CA GLY A 816 -28.93 -7.39 1.58
C GLY A 816 -29.63 -8.70 1.30
N LYS A 817 -28.95 -9.86 1.30
CA LYS A 817 -29.55 -11.18 1.06
C LYS A 817 -30.22 -11.75 2.30
#